data_aa4295bf68b600743e3109a99b970cb4
#
_entry.id   aa4295bf68b600743e3109a99b970cb4
#
_cell.length_a   1.000
_cell.length_b   1.000
_cell.length_c   1.000
_cell.angle_alpha   90.00
_cell.angle_beta   90.00
_cell.angle_gamma   90.00
#
_symmetry.space_group_name_H-M   'P 1'
#
loop_
_entity.id
_entity.type
_entity.pdbx_description
1 polymer ?
#
loop_
_entity_poly.entity_id
_entity_poly.type
_entity_poly.pdbx_seq_one_letter_code
_entity_poly.pdbx_strand_id
1 'polypeptide(L)'
;LKRIITILCFIFAVQLSIAQTSKISGTVKDSLSSSPIAYASVGLLDANKNVIDGMITDTTGLFQFSNLKNGQYILQVKFIGYNQKNSAIEIKGQKLIDVGNILISGANHSLEQVTVTANIAGQRHSSDRQTYQASQYKNAVGGTALDIVKNLPSAAIDANGNISMRGNTGVIVLINGKPSFLDPATILSQIAANDVSEVEYITSPTAQYDPDGKGGIINLKTKKSAANGFAWILNLQGGLPSIDDYDNIESQKRFGGDISFQLKKDKLELNGSANYLRNDNAGFRDGDVNTIIGDRQTFFPSKGERSFDKYNYGLRLNAAYEVSEKHNLNLGVLASRRFQDRLADIHYNNRTIQPSTGDQISSLDYFNSNLQNKQGEFYLLDFSYQYKINPTHSLQLGAIYEFANIYGSTKNGNIENNIDTVQWTHNTYTNPLHGLRLSVQHNWKLNNAELTSGYQLRNDRQKGNFEYYASEKGTQDLQLIPEFTGRLNATNRIHAIFSQYDRKFNSTQLSLGLRYEYYQRDLLLLHNNQEYPYSIHQLYPSFNLMQDLGAGWSWKLAAARRVQRNNNFELNPIPEREHSETLEQGDPELLPEFTSNAETGLVKKLNAGSLFLNAYYQHTKNPIQRVNSVYADTILHRVFTNADYASRYGMEIGGEGKPLNWLKVNAGANIYSYKISGQVLDYQETRSNQDWVYSINAGVQADFAPTWSTGLQVNYLSERPTVQGKDSRFLTPHFNLSKGFLKGAITAQLLWQFIELNKKWGVNEQRITTYSNDFYTTTNYIYEKNVFLINLNFNLHKLNQIIKLPKSEFGEKEF
;
A
#
# COMPACT_ATOMS: atom_id res chain seq x y z
N LEU A 1 11.72 -54.02 60.23
CA LEU A 1 12.66 -52.88 60.11
C LEU A 1 13.50 -52.95 58.83
N LYS A 2 14.09 -54.14 58.49
CA LYS A 2 14.87 -54.23 57.20
C LYS A 2 14.08 -53.94 55.91
N ARG A 3 12.79 -54.29 55.80
CA ARG A 3 11.93 -54.00 54.69
C ARG A 3 11.54 -52.51 54.59
N ILE A 4 11.45 -51.83 55.71
CA ILE A 4 11.13 -50.40 55.74
C ILE A 4 12.36 -49.55 55.33
N ILE A 5 13.56 -49.96 55.70
CA ILE A 5 14.80 -49.31 55.33
C ILE A 5 15.07 -49.51 53.82
N THR A 6 14.78 -50.67 53.24
CA THR A 6 14.91 -50.90 51.80
C THR A 6 13.93 -50.04 50.98
N ILE A 7 12.72 -49.85 51.45
CA ILE A 7 11.71 -48.98 50.79
C ILE A 7 12.11 -47.50 50.94
N LEU A 8 12.64 -47.09 52.09
CA LEU A 8 13.14 -45.72 52.26
C LEU A 8 14.38 -45.45 51.39
N CYS A 9 15.30 -46.38 51.22
CA CYS A 9 16.42 -46.25 50.31
C CYS A 9 16.02 -46.25 48.85
N PHE A 10 14.95 -46.96 48.46
CA PHE A 10 14.41 -46.93 47.10
C PHE A 10 13.66 -45.61 46.80
N ILE A 11 12.98 -45.02 47.81
CA ILE A 11 12.32 -43.68 47.69
C ILE A 11 13.38 -42.57 47.65
N PHE A 12 14.52 -42.71 48.31
CA PHE A 12 15.61 -41.71 48.24
C PHE A 12 16.45 -41.81 46.96
N ALA A 13 16.47 -42.97 46.30
CA ALA A 13 17.16 -43.14 45.01
C ALA A 13 16.38 -42.64 43.79
N VAL A 14 15.09 -42.33 43.92
CA VAL A 14 14.23 -41.80 42.83
C VAL A 14 14.29 -40.28 42.74
N GLN A 15 14.97 -39.59 43.67
CA GLN A 15 14.98 -38.11 43.74
C GLN A 15 16.16 -37.41 43.05
N LEU A 16 16.94 -38.03 42.19
CA LEU A 16 18.09 -37.38 41.54
C LEU A 16 18.20 -37.63 40.05
N SER A 17 17.10 -37.41 39.32
CA SER A 17 17.19 -37.18 37.88
C SER A 17 16.39 -35.93 37.55
N ILE A 18 16.75 -34.80 38.13
CA ILE A 18 16.42 -33.51 37.53
C ILE A 18 17.32 -33.38 36.31
N ALA A 19 16.78 -33.69 35.16
CA ALA A 19 17.43 -33.35 33.89
C ALA A 19 17.65 -31.84 33.89
N GLN A 20 18.91 -31.44 34.10
CA GLN A 20 19.30 -30.02 34.00
C GLN A 20 19.04 -29.59 32.55
N THR A 21 18.01 -28.84 32.34
CA THR A 21 17.72 -28.23 31.05
C THR A 21 18.38 -26.86 31.02
N SER A 22 19.10 -26.60 29.95
CA SER A 22 19.80 -25.35 29.69
C SER A 22 18.96 -24.42 28.83
N LYS A 23 19.24 -23.13 28.90
CA LYS A 23 18.67 -22.09 28.03
C LYS A 23 19.79 -21.41 27.27
N ILE A 24 19.52 -21.06 26.01
CA ILE A 24 20.37 -20.19 25.19
C ILE A 24 19.61 -18.91 24.94
N SER A 25 20.20 -17.77 25.23
CA SER A 25 19.67 -16.44 24.91
C SER A 25 20.73 -15.59 24.21
N GLY A 26 20.26 -14.62 23.42
CA GLY A 26 21.13 -13.65 22.75
C GLY A 26 20.34 -12.61 22.00
N THR A 27 21.03 -11.60 21.50
CA THR A 27 20.41 -10.52 20.72
C THR A 27 21.04 -10.48 19.32
N VAL A 28 20.20 -10.49 18.28
CA VAL A 28 20.65 -10.30 16.90
C VAL A 28 20.73 -8.81 16.62
N LYS A 29 21.91 -8.39 16.13
CA LYS A 29 22.18 -6.99 15.80
C LYS A 29 22.80 -6.86 14.41
N ASP A 30 22.60 -5.71 13.81
CA ASP A 30 23.32 -5.30 12.61
C ASP A 30 24.81 -5.05 12.94
N SER A 31 25.70 -5.60 12.13
CA SER A 31 27.15 -5.51 12.37
C SER A 31 27.73 -4.11 12.21
N LEU A 32 27.05 -3.23 11.46
CA LEU A 32 27.51 -1.87 11.18
C LEU A 32 26.90 -0.84 12.14
N SER A 33 25.58 -0.93 12.35
CA SER A 33 24.84 0.03 13.17
C SER A 33 24.71 -0.39 14.63
N SER A 34 25.07 -1.66 14.95
CA SER A 34 24.84 -2.27 16.28
C SER A 34 23.38 -2.24 16.73
N SER A 35 22.46 -1.93 15.83
CA SER A 35 21.02 -1.88 16.12
C SER A 35 20.44 -3.29 16.19
N PRO A 36 19.51 -3.56 17.13
CA PRO A 36 18.86 -4.84 17.22
C PRO A 36 18.01 -5.10 15.97
N ILE A 37 18.08 -6.31 15.44
CA ILE A 37 17.29 -6.74 14.29
C ILE A 37 16.06 -7.48 14.80
N ALA A 38 14.94 -6.81 14.75
CA ALA A 38 13.64 -7.39 15.08
C ALA A 38 13.21 -8.39 14.00
N TYR A 39 12.56 -9.47 14.44
CA TYR A 39 12.01 -10.50 13.57
C TYR A 39 13.02 -11.23 12.69
N ALA A 40 14.29 -11.23 13.05
CA ALA A 40 15.26 -12.11 12.45
C ALA A 40 14.94 -13.56 12.82
N SER A 41 15.00 -14.47 11.87
CA SER A 41 14.83 -15.89 12.14
C SER A 41 16.10 -16.48 12.75
N VAL A 42 15.94 -17.19 13.86
CA VAL A 42 17.01 -17.89 14.56
C VAL A 42 16.66 -19.37 14.64
N GLY A 43 17.43 -20.22 13.96
CA GLY A 43 17.33 -21.67 14.02
C GLY A 43 18.36 -22.26 14.98
N LEU A 44 17.96 -23.25 15.75
CA LEU A 44 18.85 -24.08 16.57
C LEU A 44 18.99 -25.45 15.93
N LEU A 45 20.20 -25.83 15.56
CA LEU A 45 20.51 -27.08 14.91
C LEU A 45 21.42 -27.96 15.81
N ASP A 46 21.34 -29.26 15.62
CA ASP A 46 22.29 -30.20 16.23
C ASP A 46 23.65 -30.21 15.49
N ALA A 47 24.60 -30.99 16.00
CA ALA A 47 25.92 -31.14 15.39
C ALA A 47 25.88 -31.73 13.95
N ASN A 48 24.81 -32.47 13.62
CA ASN A 48 24.56 -33.04 12.29
C ASN A 48 23.82 -32.09 11.35
N LYS A 49 23.58 -30.83 11.77
CA LYS A 49 22.83 -29.81 11.07
C LYS A 49 21.32 -30.09 10.92
N ASN A 50 20.75 -31.00 11.72
CA ASN A 50 19.31 -31.16 11.81
C ASN A 50 18.72 -30.08 12.70
N VAL A 51 17.55 -29.58 12.31
CA VAL A 51 16.86 -28.54 13.06
C VAL A 51 16.23 -29.13 14.32
N ILE A 52 16.55 -28.54 15.47
CA ILE A 52 15.98 -28.89 16.77
C ILE A 52 14.83 -27.96 17.11
N ASP A 53 15.01 -26.65 16.82
CA ASP A 53 14.04 -25.62 17.13
C ASP A 53 14.30 -24.38 16.27
N GLY A 54 13.30 -23.49 16.11
CA GLY A 54 13.44 -22.24 15.37
C GLY A 54 12.51 -21.16 15.91
N MET A 55 12.96 -19.91 15.87
CA MET A 55 12.18 -18.76 16.33
C MET A 55 12.58 -17.49 15.59
N ILE A 56 11.75 -16.46 15.75
CA ILE A 56 12.10 -15.10 15.32
C ILE A 56 12.46 -14.23 16.52
N THR A 57 13.39 -13.30 16.32
CA THR A 57 13.75 -12.33 17.37
C THR A 57 12.57 -11.41 17.65
N ASP A 58 12.50 -10.91 18.88
CA ASP A 58 11.52 -9.89 19.23
C ASP A 58 11.87 -8.50 18.67
N THR A 59 11.10 -7.48 19.04
CA THR A 59 11.31 -6.09 18.62
C THR A 59 12.64 -5.51 19.09
N THR A 60 13.28 -6.12 20.09
CA THR A 60 14.59 -5.73 20.62
C THR A 60 15.72 -6.61 20.05
N GLY A 61 15.40 -7.49 19.07
CA GLY A 61 16.36 -8.44 18.51
C GLY A 61 16.67 -9.64 19.43
N LEU A 62 15.98 -9.79 20.57
CA LEU A 62 16.21 -10.84 21.55
C LEU A 62 15.60 -12.17 21.08
N PHE A 63 16.33 -13.27 21.31
CA PHE A 63 15.83 -14.64 21.16
C PHE A 63 16.19 -15.49 22.39
N GLN A 64 15.44 -16.55 22.66
CA GLN A 64 15.70 -17.47 23.75
C GLN A 64 15.16 -18.86 23.48
N PHE A 65 16.04 -19.85 23.39
CA PHE A 65 15.71 -21.28 23.41
C PHE A 65 15.74 -21.83 24.82
N SER A 66 14.89 -22.79 25.12
CA SER A 66 14.76 -23.39 26.46
C SER A 66 14.69 -24.93 26.36
N ASN A 67 14.90 -25.61 27.47
CA ASN A 67 14.82 -27.08 27.59
C ASN A 67 15.85 -27.86 26.77
N LEU A 68 17.04 -27.28 26.62
CA LEU A 68 18.14 -27.89 25.86
C LEU A 68 18.92 -28.88 26.72
N LYS A 69 19.34 -29.97 26.12
CA LYS A 69 20.23 -30.98 26.76
C LYS A 69 21.69 -30.59 26.56
N ASN A 70 22.58 -31.19 27.34
CA ASN A 70 24.02 -31.06 27.08
C ASN A 70 24.36 -31.59 25.68
N GLY A 71 25.20 -30.85 24.96
CA GLY A 71 25.57 -31.19 23.58
C GLY A 71 26.12 -30.02 22.79
N GLN A 72 26.50 -30.28 21.57
CA GLN A 72 26.92 -29.26 20.61
C GLN A 72 25.75 -28.83 19.74
N TYR A 73 25.59 -27.52 19.57
CA TYR A 73 24.54 -26.88 18.83
C TYR A 73 25.10 -25.84 17.88
N ILE A 74 24.32 -25.54 16.81
CA ILE A 74 24.63 -24.46 15.88
C ILE A 74 23.43 -23.51 15.90
N LEU A 75 23.63 -22.24 16.26
CA LEU A 75 22.69 -21.17 16.05
C LEU A 75 22.86 -20.63 14.63
N GLN A 76 21.78 -20.68 13.85
CA GLN A 76 21.74 -20.13 12.50
C GLN A 76 20.81 -18.92 12.48
N VAL A 77 21.37 -17.74 12.22
CA VAL A 77 20.61 -16.50 12.12
C VAL A 77 20.52 -16.08 10.66
N LYS A 78 19.32 -15.78 10.21
CA LYS A 78 19.02 -15.22 8.89
C LYS A 78 18.10 -14.02 9.03
N PHE A 79 18.31 -13.03 8.17
CA PHE A 79 17.40 -11.93 8.00
C PHE A 79 17.46 -11.44 6.55
N ILE A 80 16.34 -10.95 6.00
CA ILE A 80 16.29 -10.50 4.61
C ILE A 80 17.26 -9.34 4.42
N GLY A 81 18.12 -9.46 3.40
CA GLY A 81 19.15 -8.47 3.13
C GLY A 81 20.42 -8.64 3.97
N TYR A 82 20.55 -9.73 4.75
CA TYR A 82 21.74 -10.04 5.55
C TYR A 82 22.34 -11.39 5.20
N ASN A 83 23.66 -11.51 5.37
CA ASN A 83 24.35 -12.77 5.27
C ASN A 83 23.93 -13.68 6.43
N GLN A 84 23.67 -14.94 6.11
CA GLN A 84 23.44 -15.96 7.14
C GLN A 84 24.64 -16.04 8.09
N LYS A 85 24.39 -16.03 9.39
CA LYS A 85 25.40 -16.23 10.42
C LYS A 85 25.16 -17.56 11.14
N ASN A 86 26.19 -18.37 11.24
CA ASN A 86 26.18 -19.58 12.04
C ASN A 86 27.14 -19.41 13.22
N SER A 87 26.71 -19.78 14.42
CA SER A 87 27.52 -19.72 15.66
C SER A 87 27.41 -21.06 16.37
N ALA A 88 28.58 -21.73 16.58
CA ALA A 88 28.62 -22.96 17.33
C ALA A 88 28.50 -22.70 18.82
N ILE A 89 27.74 -23.49 19.54
CA ILE A 89 27.51 -23.39 20.98
C ILE A 89 27.64 -24.79 21.61
N GLU A 90 28.30 -24.86 22.74
CA GLU A 90 28.43 -26.08 23.51
C GLU A 90 27.77 -25.93 24.87
N ILE A 91 26.84 -26.83 25.21
CA ILE A 91 26.16 -26.90 26.50
C ILE A 91 26.80 -27.97 27.36
N LYS A 92 27.41 -27.55 28.49
CA LYS A 92 28.09 -28.42 29.44
C LYS A 92 27.50 -28.27 30.88
N GLY A 93 26.17 -28.31 30.99
CA GLY A 93 25.51 -28.22 32.31
C GLY A 93 25.21 -26.81 32.80
N GLN A 94 25.49 -25.76 32.01
CA GLN A 94 25.12 -24.39 32.38
C GLN A 94 23.62 -24.20 32.28
N LYS A 95 22.98 -23.58 33.30
CA LYS A 95 21.53 -23.29 33.30
C LYS A 95 21.13 -22.23 32.26
N LEU A 96 22.03 -21.28 32.01
CA LEU A 96 21.81 -20.19 31.04
C LEU A 96 23.13 -19.92 30.30
N ILE A 97 23.01 -19.92 28.97
CA ILE A 97 24.12 -19.51 28.07
C ILE A 97 23.65 -18.26 27.37
N ASP A 98 24.24 -17.13 27.74
CA ASP A 98 24.06 -15.89 26.98
C ASP A 98 25.14 -15.82 25.90
N VAL A 99 24.71 -15.92 24.63
CA VAL A 99 25.62 -15.81 23.47
C VAL A 99 25.91 -14.36 23.10
N GLY A 100 25.39 -13.42 23.89
CA GLY A 100 25.58 -11.99 23.68
C GLY A 100 24.98 -11.48 22.38
N ASN A 101 25.70 -10.56 21.74
CA ASN A 101 25.26 -9.97 20.48
C ASN A 101 25.69 -10.79 19.27
N ILE A 102 24.77 -11.34 18.53
CA ILE A 102 25.07 -11.98 17.25
C ILE A 102 24.96 -10.91 16.16
N LEU A 103 26.13 -10.50 15.67
CA LEU A 103 26.25 -9.51 14.62
C LEU A 103 26.05 -10.17 13.26
N ILE A 104 25.04 -9.74 12.49
CA ILE A 104 24.86 -10.17 11.09
C ILE A 104 25.13 -8.99 10.16
N SER A 105 25.84 -9.25 9.07
CA SER A 105 26.20 -8.26 8.07
C SER A 105 25.21 -8.28 6.91
N GLY A 106 24.92 -7.15 6.32
CA GLY A 106 24.10 -7.06 5.12
C GLY A 106 24.60 -8.04 4.04
N ALA A 107 23.68 -8.81 3.44
CA ALA A 107 24.03 -9.76 2.39
C ALA A 107 24.22 -9.03 1.07
N ASN A 108 25.40 -9.16 0.49
CA ASN A 108 25.62 -8.82 -0.92
C ASN A 108 25.07 -9.95 -1.82
N HIS A 109 23.75 -10.25 -1.76
CA HIS A 109 23.16 -11.21 -2.68
C HIS A 109 22.86 -10.55 -4.00
N SER A 110 23.71 -10.80 -4.97
CA SER A 110 23.60 -10.47 -6.37
C SER A 110 22.59 -11.39 -7.07
N LEU A 111 21.32 -11.15 -6.91
CA LEU A 111 20.27 -11.61 -7.84
C LEU A 111 19.32 -10.48 -8.20
N GLU A 112 19.49 -9.30 -7.63
CA GLU A 112 18.81 -8.08 -7.99
C GLU A 112 19.82 -6.95 -7.85
N GLN A 113 20.23 -6.35 -8.95
CA GLN A 113 21.01 -5.11 -9.06
C GLN A 113 22.26 -4.98 -8.16
N VAL A 114 23.39 -4.65 -8.75
CA VAL A 114 24.58 -4.16 -8.02
C VAL A 114 24.19 -2.84 -7.34
N THR A 115 23.77 -2.90 -6.09
CA THR A 115 23.34 -1.73 -5.33
C THR A 115 24.30 -1.52 -4.16
N VAL A 116 25.00 -0.40 -4.10
CA VAL A 116 25.65 0.06 -2.85
C VAL A 116 24.56 0.68 -1.99
N THR A 117 24.21 0.03 -0.90
CA THR A 117 23.28 0.57 0.08
C THR A 117 24.06 1.18 1.25
N ALA A 118 23.77 2.44 1.56
CA ALA A 118 24.11 2.97 2.87
C ALA A 118 23.13 2.34 3.87
N ASN A 119 23.57 1.32 4.61
CA ASN A 119 22.76 0.66 5.62
C ASN A 119 22.71 1.50 6.88
N ILE A 120 21.51 1.96 7.24
CA ILE A 120 21.21 2.63 8.50
C ILE A 120 20.02 1.90 9.13
N ALA A 121 19.93 1.93 10.44
CA ALA A 121 18.85 1.30 11.20
C ALA A 121 17.46 1.78 10.71
N GLY A 122 16.86 1.09 9.76
CA GLY A 122 15.50 1.33 9.28
C GLY A 122 15.38 1.81 7.84
N GLN A 123 16.26 2.64 7.34
CA GLN A 123 16.23 3.19 5.98
C GLN A 123 17.51 2.93 5.20
N ARG A 124 17.36 2.47 3.95
CA ARG A 124 18.48 2.28 3.01
C ARG A 124 18.22 3.08 1.75
N HIS A 125 19.26 3.71 1.23
CA HIS A 125 19.21 4.45 -0.02
C HIS A 125 20.08 3.77 -1.08
N SER A 126 19.55 3.67 -2.29
CA SER A 126 20.31 3.27 -3.49
C SER A 126 20.05 4.26 -4.63
N SER A 127 20.69 4.04 -5.77
CA SER A 127 20.61 4.97 -6.91
C SER A 127 19.17 5.21 -7.39
N ASP A 128 18.30 4.18 -7.33
CA ASP A 128 16.95 4.19 -7.87
C ASP A 128 15.84 4.17 -6.80
N ARG A 129 16.17 3.82 -5.53
CA ARG A 129 15.15 3.57 -4.50
C ARG A 129 15.54 3.97 -3.09
N GLN A 130 14.49 4.09 -2.28
CA GLN A 130 14.56 4.20 -0.82
C GLN A 130 13.86 3.00 -0.22
N THR A 131 14.49 2.29 0.70
CA THR A 131 13.95 1.09 1.35
C THR A 131 13.69 1.39 2.82
N TYR A 132 12.50 1.10 3.29
CA TYR A 132 12.02 1.33 4.63
C TYR A 132 11.66 0.01 5.30
N GLN A 133 12.14 -0.21 6.53
CA GLN A 133 11.79 -1.38 7.32
C GLN A 133 10.39 -1.24 7.92
N ALA A 134 9.46 -2.14 7.59
CA ALA A 134 8.08 -2.08 8.09
C ALA A 134 8.00 -2.12 9.63
N SER A 135 8.91 -2.84 10.28
CA SER A 135 9.01 -2.93 11.74
C SER A 135 9.30 -1.60 12.45
N GLN A 136 9.70 -0.57 11.73
CA GLN A 136 9.92 0.77 12.29
C GLN A 136 8.60 1.51 12.56
N TYR A 137 7.53 1.14 11.87
CA TYR A 137 6.24 1.81 11.92
C TYR A 137 5.28 1.05 12.83
N LYS A 138 5.51 1.14 14.16
CA LYS A 138 4.70 0.42 15.16
C LYS A 138 3.21 0.80 15.13
N ASN A 139 2.88 2.01 14.70
CA ASN A 139 1.49 2.48 14.54
C ASN A 139 0.73 1.78 13.40
N ALA A 140 1.41 1.07 12.50
CA ALA A 140 0.80 0.30 11.44
C ALA A 140 0.50 -1.16 11.84
N VAL A 141 0.97 -1.61 13.01
CA VAL A 141 0.75 -2.99 13.49
C VAL A 141 -0.74 -3.24 13.67
N GLY A 142 -1.24 -4.33 13.10
CA GLY A 142 -2.66 -4.69 13.12
C GLY A 142 -3.51 -4.01 12.06
N GLY A 143 -2.95 -3.08 11.30
CA GLY A 143 -3.55 -2.50 10.12
C GLY A 143 -3.08 -3.21 8.84
N THR A 144 -2.99 -2.44 7.76
CA THR A 144 -2.64 -2.90 6.42
C THR A 144 -1.32 -2.30 5.92
N ALA A 145 -0.83 -2.75 4.77
CA ALA A 145 0.33 -2.16 4.12
C ALA A 145 0.12 -0.66 3.78
N LEU A 146 -1.13 -0.24 3.57
CA LEU A 146 -1.49 1.16 3.41
C LEU A 146 -1.07 1.98 4.63
N ASP A 147 -1.26 1.44 5.84
CA ASP A 147 -0.92 2.13 7.08
C ASP A 147 0.60 2.24 7.28
N ILE A 148 1.39 1.35 6.70
CA ILE A 148 2.85 1.51 6.64
C ILE A 148 3.21 2.64 5.68
N VAL A 149 2.63 2.63 4.46
CA VAL A 149 2.95 3.62 3.42
C VAL A 149 2.59 5.04 3.85
N LYS A 150 1.52 5.23 4.62
CA LYS A 150 1.15 6.53 5.23
C LYS A 150 2.25 7.16 6.07
N ASN A 151 3.17 6.37 6.59
CA ASN A 151 4.25 6.85 7.44
C ASN A 151 5.56 7.14 6.67
N LEU A 152 5.61 6.86 5.36
CA LEU A 152 6.82 7.11 4.57
C LEU A 152 7.04 8.61 4.37
N PRO A 153 8.27 9.12 4.52
CA PRO A 153 8.58 10.55 4.39
C PRO A 153 8.12 11.19 3.06
N SER A 154 8.17 10.42 1.97
CA SER A 154 7.82 10.90 0.62
C SER A 154 6.34 10.73 0.27
N ALA A 155 5.54 10.07 1.12
CA ALA A 155 4.14 9.81 0.86
C ALA A 155 3.26 10.94 1.39
N ALA A 156 2.28 11.34 0.60
CA ALA A 156 1.16 12.14 1.07
C ALA A 156 -0.14 11.38 0.75
N ILE A 157 -1.08 11.43 1.67
CA ILE A 157 -2.36 10.76 1.53
C ILE A 157 -3.45 11.79 1.67
N ASP A 158 -4.34 11.81 0.70
CA ASP A 158 -5.52 12.66 0.78
C ASP A 158 -6.62 12.03 1.66
N ALA A 159 -7.66 12.78 1.88
CA ALA A 159 -8.77 12.36 2.71
C ALA A 159 -9.54 11.13 2.18
N ASN A 160 -9.46 10.84 0.87
CA ASN A 160 -10.07 9.67 0.25
C ASN A 160 -9.19 8.41 0.37
N GLY A 161 -7.97 8.55 0.93
CA GLY A 161 -7.00 7.47 1.01
C GLY A 161 -6.13 7.30 -0.24
N ASN A 162 -6.22 8.23 -1.21
CA ASN A 162 -5.36 8.19 -2.38
C ASN A 162 -3.93 8.53 -1.99
N ILE A 163 -3.01 7.70 -2.46
CA ILE A 163 -1.58 7.87 -2.20
C ILE A 163 -0.97 8.72 -3.30
N SER A 164 -0.25 9.73 -2.90
CA SER A 164 0.62 10.49 -3.79
C SER A 164 2.06 10.45 -3.29
N MET A 165 2.97 10.27 -4.23
CA MET A 165 4.40 10.33 -3.99
C MET A 165 4.94 11.54 -4.74
N ARG A 166 5.53 12.50 -4.03
CA ARG A 166 5.96 13.80 -4.60
C ARG A 166 4.85 14.50 -5.39
N GLY A 167 3.60 14.42 -4.91
CA GLY A 167 2.44 15.03 -5.55
C GLY A 167 1.88 14.28 -6.77
N ASN A 168 2.38 13.09 -7.11
CA ASN A 168 1.83 12.22 -8.14
C ASN A 168 1.01 11.10 -7.53
N THR A 169 -0.23 10.94 -7.96
CA THR A 169 -1.13 9.85 -7.58
C THR A 169 -0.94 8.57 -8.41
N GLY A 170 -0.36 8.69 -9.62
CA GLY A 170 -0.08 7.54 -10.49
C GLY A 170 1.11 6.72 -10.00
N VAL A 171 0.95 6.01 -8.90
CA VAL A 171 1.95 5.11 -8.30
C VAL A 171 1.58 3.68 -8.67
N ILE A 172 2.55 2.80 -8.89
CA ILE A 172 2.33 1.36 -9.05
C ILE A 172 2.73 0.64 -7.77
N VAL A 173 1.94 -0.37 -7.39
CA VAL A 173 2.28 -1.27 -6.29
C VAL A 173 2.77 -2.61 -6.82
N LEU A 174 3.93 -3.04 -6.34
CA LEU A 174 4.46 -4.38 -6.54
C LEU A 174 4.41 -5.16 -5.23
N ILE A 175 4.18 -6.46 -5.34
CA ILE A 175 4.33 -7.41 -4.22
C ILE A 175 5.49 -8.34 -4.58
N ASN A 176 6.60 -8.25 -3.84
CA ASN A 176 7.83 -9.00 -4.11
C ASN A 176 8.34 -8.82 -5.56
N GLY A 177 8.24 -7.59 -6.08
CA GLY A 177 8.63 -7.26 -7.46
C GLY A 177 7.59 -7.56 -8.54
N LYS A 178 6.42 -8.11 -8.19
CA LYS A 178 5.36 -8.49 -9.13
C LYS A 178 4.26 -7.45 -9.13
N PRO A 179 3.91 -6.86 -10.28
CA PRO A 179 2.88 -5.83 -10.37
C PRO A 179 1.47 -6.39 -10.24
N SER A 180 0.57 -5.61 -9.68
CA SER A 180 -0.89 -5.82 -9.71
C SER A 180 -1.56 -4.80 -10.62
N PHE A 181 -2.72 -5.16 -11.19
CA PHE A 181 -3.58 -4.26 -11.98
C PHE A 181 -4.50 -3.40 -11.10
N LEU A 182 -4.58 -3.73 -9.81
CA LEU A 182 -5.42 -3.00 -8.87
C LEU A 182 -4.88 -1.61 -8.59
N ASP A 183 -5.78 -0.69 -8.25
CA ASP A 183 -5.36 0.60 -7.75
C ASP A 183 -4.53 0.48 -6.46
N PRO A 184 -3.58 1.40 -6.23
CA PRO A 184 -2.66 1.33 -5.10
C PRO A 184 -3.33 1.25 -3.73
N ALA A 185 -4.38 2.03 -3.50
CA ALA A 185 -5.09 2.04 -2.23
C ALA A 185 -5.80 0.70 -1.98
N THR A 186 -6.39 0.12 -3.03
CA THR A 186 -7.07 -1.17 -2.96
C THR A 186 -6.08 -2.28 -2.60
N ILE A 187 -4.99 -2.46 -3.36
CA ILE A 187 -4.05 -3.56 -3.10
C ILE A 187 -3.35 -3.41 -1.76
N LEU A 188 -2.95 -2.20 -1.37
CA LEU A 188 -2.29 -1.94 -0.10
C LEU A 188 -3.21 -2.18 1.10
N SER A 189 -4.52 -1.94 0.97
CA SER A 189 -5.50 -2.21 2.01
C SER A 189 -5.82 -3.69 2.22
N GLN A 190 -5.44 -4.55 1.28
CA GLN A 190 -5.69 -5.99 1.33
C GLN A 190 -4.54 -6.80 1.93
N ILE A 191 -3.37 -6.20 2.12
CA ILE A 191 -2.18 -6.86 2.66
C ILE A 191 -2.03 -6.46 4.12
N ALA A 192 -2.01 -7.44 5.03
CA ALA A 192 -1.77 -7.18 6.45
C ALA A 192 -0.38 -6.53 6.66
N ALA A 193 -0.31 -5.49 7.48
CA ALA A 193 0.97 -4.82 7.79
C ALA A 193 1.99 -5.80 8.40
N ASN A 194 1.53 -6.78 9.14
CA ASN A 194 2.38 -7.80 9.76
C ASN A 194 3.07 -8.73 8.76
N ASP A 195 2.57 -8.83 7.52
CA ASP A 195 3.21 -9.61 6.45
C ASP A 195 4.34 -8.88 5.76
N VAL A 196 4.37 -7.56 5.88
CA VAL A 196 5.38 -6.74 5.22
C VAL A 196 6.67 -6.71 6.04
N SER A 197 7.80 -6.96 5.39
CA SER A 197 9.14 -6.78 5.97
C SER A 197 9.72 -5.42 5.64
N GLU A 198 9.61 -5.03 4.37
CA GLU A 198 10.17 -3.79 3.83
C GLU A 198 9.22 -3.16 2.83
N VAL A 199 9.29 -1.84 2.73
CA VAL A 199 8.67 -1.07 1.66
C VAL A 199 9.76 -0.36 0.89
N GLU A 200 9.86 -0.61 -0.41
CA GLU A 200 10.76 0.08 -1.31
C GLU A 200 9.98 1.14 -2.08
N TYR A 201 10.40 2.37 -2.00
CA TYR A 201 9.94 3.43 -2.89
C TYR A 201 10.97 3.66 -3.99
N ILE A 202 10.64 3.24 -5.21
CA ILE A 202 11.49 3.34 -6.38
C ILE A 202 11.10 4.61 -7.14
N THR A 203 11.90 5.66 -6.98
CA THR A 203 11.63 6.99 -7.52
C THR A 203 11.97 7.09 -9.01
N SER A 204 13.00 6.37 -9.44
CA SER A 204 13.47 6.33 -10.82
C SER A 204 13.64 4.89 -11.30
N PRO A 205 12.52 4.20 -11.58
CA PRO A 205 12.54 2.80 -11.96
C PRO A 205 13.36 2.54 -13.22
N THR A 206 14.11 1.44 -13.19
CA THR A 206 14.97 1.00 -14.29
C THR A 206 14.17 0.27 -15.38
N ALA A 207 14.80 -0.05 -16.53
CA ALA A 207 14.15 -0.60 -17.71
C ALA A 207 13.46 -1.96 -17.50
N GLN A 208 13.85 -2.73 -16.49
CA GLN A 208 13.22 -4.02 -16.16
C GLN A 208 11.80 -3.88 -15.60
N TYR A 209 11.47 -2.72 -15.03
CA TYR A 209 10.11 -2.43 -14.53
C TYR A 209 9.22 -1.89 -15.64
N ASP A 210 7.91 -2.15 -15.53
CA ASP A 210 6.94 -1.48 -16.38
C ASP A 210 7.10 0.03 -16.27
N PRO A 211 7.03 0.77 -17.39
CA PRO A 211 7.11 2.21 -17.38
C PRO A 211 5.82 2.86 -16.85
N ASP A 212 4.78 2.08 -16.57
CA ASP A 212 3.56 2.56 -15.92
C ASP A 212 3.86 3.20 -14.55
N GLY A 213 3.04 4.17 -14.14
CA GLY A 213 3.15 4.86 -12.87
C GLY A 213 4.09 6.05 -12.89
N LYS A 214 3.54 7.21 -13.21
CA LYS A 214 4.25 8.50 -13.22
C LYS A 214 4.78 8.93 -11.86
N GLY A 215 4.20 8.43 -10.76
CA GLY A 215 4.60 8.69 -9.37
C GLY A 215 5.71 7.78 -8.85
N GLY A 216 6.16 6.80 -9.64
CA GLY A 216 7.13 5.80 -9.20
C GLY A 216 6.47 4.49 -8.77
N ILE A 217 7.22 3.65 -8.08
CA ILE A 217 6.81 2.31 -7.69
C ILE A 217 6.93 2.14 -6.18
N ILE A 218 5.91 1.61 -5.54
CA ILE A 218 5.95 1.09 -4.17
C ILE A 218 6.05 -0.43 -4.25
N ASN A 219 7.17 -1.02 -3.84
CA ASN A 219 7.34 -2.46 -3.82
C ASN A 219 7.30 -2.98 -2.39
N LEU A 220 6.31 -3.79 -2.08
CA LEU A 220 6.17 -4.46 -0.80
C LEU A 220 6.99 -5.75 -0.81
N LYS A 221 7.98 -5.84 0.06
CA LYS A 221 8.67 -7.10 0.35
C LYS A 221 7.98 -7.78 1.52
N THR A 222 7.54 -9.01 1.32
CA THR A 222 6.90 -9.78 2.39
C THR A 222 7.94 -10.53 3.21
N LYS A 223 7.60 -10.87 4.45
CA LYS A 223 8.46 -11.65 5.35
C LYS A 223 8.76 -13.01 4.76
N LYS A 224 10.00 -13.45 4.89
CA LYS A 224 10.46 -14.79 4.49
C LYS A 224 11.07 -15.51 5.68
N SER A 225 10.93 -16.83 5.74
CA SER A 225 11.57 -17.65 6.77
C SER A 225 13.08 -17.76 6.51
N ALA A 226 13.88 -17.61 7.53
CA ALA A 226 15.34 -17.60 7.39
C ALA A 226 16.00 -18.92 7.77
N ALA A 227 15.45 -19.65 8.72
CA ALA A 227 15.95 -20.94 9.17
C ALA A 227 14.85 -21.98 9.07
N ASN A 228 15.23 -23.27 9.01
CA ASN A 228 14.26 -24.34 9.15
C ASN A 228 13.50 -24.15 10.46
N GLY A 229 12.18 -24.13 10.40
CA GLY A 229 11.30 -23.86 11.53
C GLY A 229 9.94 -23.36 11.10
N PHE A 230 9.14 -23.11 12.09
CA PHE A 230 7.77 -22.66 11.92
C PHE A 230 7.48 -21.47 12.86
N ALA A 231 6.86 -20.41 12.35
CA ALA A 231 6.48 -19.24 13.12
C ALA A 231 5.06 -18.80 12.77
N TRP A 232 4.32 -18.30 13.77
CA TRP A 232 2.99 -17.70 13.58
C TRP A 232 2.90 -16.37 14.32
N ILE A 233 2.11 -15.48 13.76
CA ILE A 233 1.70 -14.25 14.39
C ILE A 233 0.18 -14.17 14.22
N LEU A 234 -0.53 -13.93 15.31
CA LEU A 234 -1.96 -13.61 15.32
C LEU A 234 -2.11 -12.16 15.78
N ASN A 235 -2.88 -11.39 15.06
CA ASN A 235 -3.26 -10.04 15.46
C ASN A 235 -4.77 -9.93 15.51
N LEU A 236 -5.29 -9.28 16.55
CA LEU A 236 -6.71 -8.96 16.73
C LEU A 236 -6.86 -7.46 16.90
N GLN A 237 -7.85 -6.90 16.24
CA GLN A 237 -8.17 -5.48 16.30
C GLN A 237 -9.62 -5.29 16.72
N GLY A 238 -9.86 -4.32 17.59
CA GLY A 238 -11.17 -3.79 17.91
C GLY A 238 -11.15 -2.27 17.97
N GLY A 239 -12.28 -1.62 17.73
CA GLY A 239 -12.39 -0.17 17.80
C GLY A 239 -13.71 0.29 18.41
N LEU A 240 -13.70 1.51 18.91
CA LEU A 240 -14.92 2.16 19.37
C LEU A 240 -15.71 2.70 18.18
N PRO A 241 -17.04 2.79 18.28
CA PRO A 241 -17.84 3.62 17.38
C PRO A 241 -17.35 5.07 17.39
N SER A 242 -17.86 5.88 16.48
CA SER A 242 -17.58 7.33 16.50
C SER A 242 -17.97 7.92 17.85
N ILE A 243 -17.09 8.75 18.42
CA ILE A 243 -17.36 9.47 19.67
C ILE A 243 -18.02 10.83 19.42
N ASP A 244 -17.89 11.35 18.19
CA ASP A 244 -18.56 12.56 17.74
C ASP A 244 -19.81 12.18 16.94
N ASP A 245 -20.82 13.00 17.00
CA ASP A 245 -22.05 12.84 16.25
C ASP A 245 -21.91 13.44 14.84
N TYR A 246 -22.22 12.64 13.83
CA TYR A 246 -22.21 13.00 12.41
C TYR A 246 -23.61 12.90 11.78
N ASP A 247 -24.66 12.77 12.58
CA ASP A 247 -26.03 12.49 12.11
C ASP A 247 -26.08 11.25 11.20
N ASN A 248 -25.24 10.23 11.47
CA ASN A 248 -25.23 9.00 10.69
C ASN A 248 -26.25 8.00 11.23
N ILE A 249 -26.97 7.33 10.29
CA ILE A 249 -28.02 6.37 10.63
C ILE A 249 -27.47 5.18 11.41
N GLU A 250 -26.31 4.65 10.97
CA GLU A 250 -25.69 3.48 11.59
C GLU A 250 -24.42 3.84 12.39
N SER A 251 -24.28 3.15 13.52
CA SER A 251 -23.07 3.22 14.33
C SER A 251 -21.94 2.39 13.70
N GLN A 252 -20.73 2.94 13.64
CA GLN A 252 -19.57 2.35 12.99
C GLN A 252 -19.06 1.11 13.73
N LYS A 253 -18.79 0.05 13.00
CA LYS A 253 -18.26 -1.22 13.49
C LYS A 253 -16.80 -1.34 13.08
N ARG A 254 -15.91 -1.61 14.04
CA ARG A 254 -14.46 -1.71 13.82
C ARG A 254 -13.91 -2.91 14.55
N PHE A 255 -13.66 -3.97 13.81
CA PHE A 255 -13.07 -5.18 14.35
C PHE A 255 -12.45 -6.04 13.24
N GLY A 256 -11.49 -6.84 13.63
CA GLY A 256 -10.87 -7.75 12.67
C GLY A 256 -9.65 -8.45 13.26
N GLY A 257 -8.91 -9.05 12.38
CA GLY A 257 -7.65 -9.69 12.74
C GLY A 257 -6.96 -10.30 11.55
N ASP A 258 -5.72 -10.65 11.74
CA ASP A 258 -4.91 -11.36 10.78
C ASP A 258 -4.10 -12.47 11.46
N ILE A 259 -3.88 -13.54 10.71
CA ILE A 259 -2.95 -14.61 11.08
C ILE A 259 -1.94 -14.77 9.96
N SER A 260 -0.67 -14.81 10.29
CA SER A 260 0.40 -15.09 9.35
C SER A 260 1.27 -16.23 9.83
N PHE A 261 1.77 -17.04 8.90
CA PHE A 261 2.68 -18.12 9.18
C PHE A 261 3.87 -18.15 8.23
N GLN A 262 4.95 -18.70 8.70
CA GLN A 262 6.15 -18.97 7.94
C GLN A 262 6.65 -20.38 8.32
N LEU A 263 6.88 -21.21 7.32
CA LEU A 263 7.44 -22.54 7.45
C LEU A 263 8.62 -22.66 6.49
N LYS A 264 9.74 -23.09 7.00
CA LYS A 264 10.85 -23.53 6.17
C LYS A 264 11.28 -24.93 6.60
N LYS A 265 11.36 -25.82 5.65
CA LYS A 265 11.89 -27.16 5.83
C LYS A 265 12.77 -27.49 4.64
N ASP A 266 14.08 -27.57 4.89
CA ASP A 266 15.11 -27.86 3.89
C ASP A 266 15.00 -26.96 2.64
N LYS A 267 14.54 -27.50 1.52
CA LYS A 267 14.40 -26.85 0.23
C LYS A 267 13.05 -26.18 0.02
N LEU A 268 12.07 -26.41 0.91
CA LEU A 268 10.72 -25.88 0.83
C LEU A 268 10.56 -24.70 1.80
N GLU A 269 10.11 -23.58 1.29
CA GLU A 269 9.67 -22.45 2.10
C GLU A 269 8.20 -22.15 1.77
N LEU A 270 7.36 -22.13 2.79
CA LEU A 270 5.95 -21.77 2.70
C LEU A 270 5.71 -20.57 3.62
N ASN A 271 5.03 -19.57 3.12
CA ASN A 271 4.55 -18.48 3.93
C ASN A 271 3.14 -18.08 3.47
N GLY A 272 2.34 -17.61 4.39
CA GLY A 272 0.98 -17.22 4.07
C GLY A 272 0.35 -16.40 5.17
N SER A 273 -0.77 -15.78 4.82
CA SER A 273 -1.58 -15.02 5.75
C SER A 273 -3.05 -15.09 5.35
N ALA A 274 -3.90 -14.95 6.35
CA ALA A 274 -5.31 -14.69 6.17
C ALA A 274 -5.71 -13.51 7.04
N ASN A 275 -6.57 -12.64 6.53
CA ASN A 275 -7.07 -11.49 7.27
C ASN A 275 -8.56 -11.27 7.04
N TYR A 276 -9.19 -10.71 8.04
CA TYR A 276 -10.50 -10.07 7.98
C TYR A 276 -10.41 -8.75 8.71
N LEU A 277 -10.90 -7.68 8.10
CA LEU A 277 -10.94 -6.35 8.72
C LEU A 277 -12.24 -5.66 8.34
N ARG A 278 -13.03 -5.26 9.33
CA ARG A 278 -14.13 -4.31 9.21
C ARG A 278 -13.69 -2.99 9.83
N ASN A 279 -13.79 -1.91 9.07
CA ASN A 279 -13.39 -0.56 9.49
C ASN A 279 -14.32 0.48 8.87
N ASP A 280 -15.51 0.60 9.48
CA ASP A 280 -16.53 1.55 9.06
C ASP A 280 -16.09 2.98 9.40
N ASN A 281 -16.53 3.96 8.60
CA ASN A 281 -16.23 5.36 8.81
C ASN A 281 -17.52 6.19 8.88
N ALA A 282 -17.62 7.01 9.93
CA ALA A 282 -18.59 8.09 9.96
C ALA A 282 -18.17 9.21 9.02
N GLY A 283 -19.11 10.06 8.65
CA GLY A 283 -18.81 11.25 7.90
C GLY A 283 -20.06 12.03 7.50
N PHE A 284 -19.78 13.23 7.02
CA PHE A 284 -20.80 14.18 6.63
C PHE A 284 -20.36 14.90 5.37
N ARG A 285 -21.32 15.36 4.57
CA ARG A 285 -21.09 16.17 3.38
C ARG A 285 -21.82 17.50 3.53
N ASP A 286 -21.16 18.57 3.10
CA ASP A 286 -21.69 19.90 2.94
C ASP A 286 -21.23 20.43 1.58
N GLY A 287 -22.16 20.85 0.73
CA GLY A 287 -21.88 21.29 -0.63
C GLY A 287 -22.63 22.54 -1.00
N ASP A 288 -21.96 23.41 -1.76
CA ASP A 288 -22.56 24.57 -2.35
C ASP A 288 -22.28 24.56 -3.85
N VAL A 289 -23.31 24.50 -4.65
CA VAL A 289 -23.22 24.40 -6.10
C VAL A 289 -24.15 25.42 -6.73
N ASN A 290 -23.67 26.12 -7.76
CA ASN A 290 -24.52 26.92 -8.61
C ASN A 290 -24.15 26.74 -10.09
N THR A 291 -25.17 26.84 -10.96
CA THR A 291 -25.05 26.77 -12.42
C THR A 291 -25.74 27.95 -13.07
N ILE A 292 -25.24 28.32 -14.27
CA ILE A 292 -25.80 29.41 -15.09
C ILE A 292 -26.08 28.86 -16.47
N ILE A 293 -27.37 28.93 -16.90
CA ILE A 293 -27.79 28.53 -18.24
C ILE A 293 -28.63 29.71 -18.82
N GLY A 294 -28.08 30.45 -19.75
CA GLY A 294 -28.69 31.64 -20.28
C GLY A 294 -28.97 32.68 -19.19
N ASP A 295 -30.19 33.10 -19.03
CA ASP A 295 -30.64 34.06 -17.99
C ASP A 295 -31.25 33.32 -16.76
N ARG A 296 -30.72 32.14 -16.45
CA ARG A 296 -31.12 31.34 -15.26
C ARG A 296 -29.91 31.00 -14.43
N GLN A 297 -29.93 31.28 -13.16
CA GLN A 297 -28.94 30.86 -12.18
C GLN A 297 -29.60 30.00 -11.12
N THR A 298 -29.10 28.77 -10.99
CA THR A 298 -29.62 27.77 -10.05
C THR A 298 -28.61 27.52 -8.95
N PHE A 299 -29.03 27.73 -7.72
CA PHE A 299 -28.28 27.36 -6.50
C PHE A 299 -28.85 26.05 -5.96
N PHE A 300 -27.99 25.10 -5.65
CA PHE A 300 -28.41 23.82 -5.05
C PHE A 300 -27.44 23.35 -3.96
N PRO A 301 -27.43 24.05 -2.81
CA PRO A 301 -26.67 23.60 -1.65
C PRO A 301 -27.17 22.24 -1.20
N SER A 302 -26.26 21.43 -0.70
CA SER A 302 -26.50 20.07 -0.29
C SER A 302 -25.86 19.78 1.06
N LYS A 303 -26.57 19.06 1.96
CA LYS A 303 -26.09 18.77 3.30
C LYS A 303 -26.63 17.42 3.78
N GLY A 304 -25.75 16.57 4.35
CA GLY A 304 -26.23 15.30 4.92
C GLY A 304 -25.14 14.26 5.17
N GLU A 305 -25.58 13.06 5.47
CA GLU A 305 -24.73 11.93 5.78
C GLU A 305 -23.82 11.53 4.59
N ARG A 306 -22.61 11.11 4.92
CA ARG A 306 -21.70 10.42 4.01
C ARG A 306 -20.86 9.44 4.78
N SER A 307 -21.45 8.34 5.15
CA SER A 307 -20.82 7.25 5.90
C SER A 307 -20.45 6.08 5.00
N PHE A 308 -19.59 5.20 5.51
CA PHE A 308 -19.11 4.03 4.79
C PHE A 308 -19.03 2.82 5.71
N ASP A 309 -19.66 1.75 5.30
CA ASP A 309 -19.41 0.40 5.81
C ASP A 309 -18.35 -0.25 4.94
N LYS A 310 -17.22 -0.64 5.54
CA LYS A 310 -16.07 -1.19 4.81
C LYS A 310 -15.54 -2.42 5.48
N TYR A 311 -15.53 -3.54 4.74
CA TYR A 311 -14.84 -4.74 5.20
C TYR A 311 -14.17 -5.48 4.06
N ASN A 312 -13.12 -6.18 4.40
CA ASN A 312 -12.36 -7.00 3.47
C ASN A 312 -11.88 -8.27 4.13
N TYR A 313 -11.67 -9.29 3.35
CA TYR A 313 -10.93 -10.48 3.72
C TYR A 313 -10.00 -10.90 2.59
N GLY A 314 -8.90 -11.51 2.99
CA GLY A 314 -7.87 -11.91 2.07
C GLY A 314 -7.13 -13.15 2.54
N LEU A 315 -6.64 -13.89 1.57
CA LEU A 315 -5.76 -15.03 1.74
C LEU A 315 -4.55 -14.86 0.83
N ARG A 316 -3.36 -15.00 1.36
CA ARG A 316 -2.12 -15.02 0.60
C ARG A 316 -1.32 -16.26 0.96
N LEU A 317 -0.86 -16.97 -0.05
CA LEU A 317 0.04 -18.11 0.08
C LEU A 317 1.21 -17.95 -0.89
N ASN A 318 2.39 -18.31 -0.46
CA ASN A 318 3.57 -18.35 -1.30
C ASN A 318 4.39 -19.59 -0.96
N ALA A 319 4.78 -20.34 -1.99
CA ALA A 319 5.62 -21.51 -1.90
C ALA A 319 6.86 -21.29 -2.76
N ALA A 320 8.04 -21.42 -2.14
CA ALA A 320 9.31 -21.42 -2.85
C ALA A 320 9.98 -22.78 -2.65
N TYR A 321 10.44 -23.38 -3.74
CA TYR A 321 11.06 -24.69 -3.72
C TYR A 321 12.39 -24.68 -4.49
N GLU A 322 13.46 -24.99 -3.77
CA GLU A 322 14.79 -25.16 -4.34
C GLU A 322 14.97 -26.59 -4.84
N VAL A 323 14.59 -26.82 -6.12
CA VAL A 323 14.71 -28.16 -6.74
C VAL A 323 16.15 -28.63 -6.68
N SER A 324 17.10 -27.75 -7.02
CA SER A 324 18.52 -27.91 -6.90
C SER A 324 19.21 -26.55 -6.77
N GLU A 325 20.53 -26.50 -6.58
CA GLU A 325 21.32 -25.25 -6.54
C GLU A 325 21.15 -24.39 -7.81
N LYS A 326 20.76 -25.01 -8.93
CA LYS A 326 20.56 -24.34 -10.22
C LYS A 326 19.09 -23.99 -10.50
N HIS A 327 18.14 -24.65 -9.87
CA HIS A 327 16.71 -24.59 -10.23
C HIS A 327 15.87 -24.16 -9.03
N ASN A 328 15.25 -22.99 -9.12
CA ASN A 328 14.34 -22.46 -8.12
C ASN A 328 12.96 -22.22 -8.71
N LEU A 329 11.94 -22.70 -8.02
CA LEU A 329 10.53 -22.50 -8.35
C LEU A 329 9.88 -21.63 -7.28
N ASN A 330 8.99 -20.74 -7.68
CA ASN A 330 8.18 -19.97 -6.77
C ASN A 330 6.74 -19.89 -7.31
N LEU A 331 5.77 -20.16 -6.45
CA LEU A 331 4.35 -20.09 -6.72
C LEU A 331 3.70 -19.20 -5.68
N GLY A 332 2.94 -18.20 -6.09
CA GLY A 332 2.20 -17.30 -5.23
C GLY A 332 0.72 -17.29 -5.59
N VAL A 333 -0.12 -17.20 -4.57
CA VAL A 333 -1.57 -17.04 -4.69
C VAL A 333 -2.01 -15.91 -3.76
N LEU A 334 -2.79 -14.98 -4.30
CA LEU A 334 -3.52 -13.98 -3.55
C LEU A 334 -4.99 -14.10 -3.93
N ALA A 335 -5.86 -14.24 -2.95
CA ALA A 335 -7.31 -14.18 -3.10
C ALA A 335 -7.87 -13.19 -2.10
N SER A 336 -8.67 -12.24 -2.55
CA SER A 336 -9.27 -11.27 -1.64
C SER A 336 -10.62 -10.79 -2.14
N ARG A 337 -11.44 -10.32 -1.20
CA ARG A 337 -12.73 -9.73 -1.47
C ARG A 337 -12.92 -8.49 -0.60
N ARG A 338 -13.42 -7.42 -1.21
CA ARG A 338 -13.70 -6.14 -0.57
C ARG A 338 -15.15 -5.78 -0.74
N PHE A 339 -15.71 -5.18 0.30
CA PHE A 339 -17.06 -4.64 0.33
C PHE A 339 -16.99 -3.20 0.83
N GLN A 340 -17.75 -2.34 0.20
CA GLN A 340 -17.91 -0.96 0.61
C GLN A 340 -19.32 -0.51 0.30
N ASP A 341 -20.09 -0.28 1.34
CA ASP A 341 -21.39 0.37 1.23
C ASP A 341 -21.22 1.83 1.62
N ARG A 342 -21.76 2.73 0.80
CA ARG A 342 -21.80 4.16 1.09
C ARG A 342 -23.25 4.56 1.25
N LEU A 343 -23.57 5.12 2.41
CA LEU A 343 -24.82 5.81 2.63
C LEU A 343 -24.60 7.32 2.50
N ALA A 344 -25.40 7.97 1.69
CA ALA A 344 -25.34 9.40 1.45
C ALA A 344 -26.78 9.96 1.40
N ASP A 345 -27.34 10.15 2.58
CA ASP A 345 -28.66 10.75 2.77
C ASP A 345 -28.52 12.27 2.84
N ILE A 346 -28.93 12.97 1.78
CA ILE A 346 -28.57 14.36 1.55
C ILE A 346 -29.83 15.20 1.32
N HIS A 347 -29.94 16.31 2.03
CA HIS A 347 -30.92 17.35 1.80
C HIS A 347 -30.40 18.35 0.78
N TYR A 348 -31.22 18.69 -0.19
CA TYR A 348 -31.00 19.71 -1.21
C TYR A 348 -32.03 20.81 -1.10
N ASN A 349 -31.57 22.06 -1.19
CA ASN A 349 -32.42 23.24 -1.25
C ASN A 349 -32.14 23.99 -2.55
N ASN A 350 -32.87 23.64 -3.62
CA ASN A 350 -32.64 24.19 -4.94
C ASN A 350 -33.42 25.49 -5.10
N ARG A 351 -32.77 26.54 -5.60
CA ARG A 351 -33.36 27.81 -5.89
C ARG A 351 -32.86 28.35 -7.23
N THR A 352 -33.79 28.61 -8.17
CA THR A 352 -33.46 29.20 -9.46
C THR A 352 -33.96 30.66 -9.48
N ILE A 353 -33.07 31.56 -9.88
CA ILE A 353 -33.37 32.98 -10.08
C ILE A 353 -33.11 33.38 -11.52
N GLN A 354 -33.73 34.47 -11.95
CA GLN A 354 -33.43 35.16 -13.19
C GLN A 354 -32.50 36.35 -12.88
N PRO A 355 -31.18 36.26 -13.20
CA PRO A 355 -30.24 37.34 -12.83
C PRO A 355 -30.57 38.71 -13.37
N SER A 356 -31.17 38.80 -14.57
CA SER A 356 -31.51 40.08 -15.20
C SER A 356 -32.63 40.87 -14.47
N THR A 357 -33.55 40.18 -13.80
CA THR A 357 -34.66 40.79 -13.05
C THR A 357 -34.52 40.65 -11.54
N GLY A 358 -33.76 39.65 -11.09
CA GLY A 358 -33.66 39.27 -9.67
C GLY A 358 -34.85 38.39 -9.19
N ASP A 359 -35.77 38.01 -10.07
CA ASP A 359 -36.95 37.24 -9.74
C ASP A 359 -36.59 35.76 -9.44
N GLN A 360 -37.22 35.19 -8.44
CA GLN A 360 -37.13 33.75 -8.16
C GLN A 360 -38.09 33.01 -9.08
N ILE A 361 -37.54 32.12 -9.94
CA ILE A 361 -38.32 31.31 -10.91
C ILE A 361 -38.88 30.06 -10.23
N SER A 362 -38.04 29.40 -9.40
CA SER A 362 -38.46 28.16 -8.71
C SER A 362 -37.69 27.96 -7.42
N SER A 363 -38.28 27.18 -6.52
CA SER A 363 -37.64 26.68 -5.29
C SER A 363 -38.11 25.24 -5.08
N LEU A 364 -37.18 24.35 -4.73
CA LEU A 364 -37.45 22.95 -4.50
C LEU A 364 -36.58 22.43 -3.36
N ASP A 365 -37.23 21.97 -2.30
CA ASP A 365 -36.62 21.23 -1.22
C ASP A 365 -36.86 19.74 -1.43
N TYR A 366 -35.79 18.97 -1.45
CA TYR A 366 -35.91 17.52 -1.50
C TYR A 366 -34.81 16.82 -0.74
N PHE A 367 -35.10 15.59 -0.36
CA PHE A 367 -34.18 14.66 0.29
C PHE A 367 -33.80 13.56 -0.72
N ASN A 368 -32.51 13.30 -0.85
CA ASN A 368 -32.00 12.20 -1.66
C ASN A 368 -31.41 11.14 -0.75
N SER A 369 -32.03 9.96 -0.71
CA SER A 369 -31.45 8.78 -0.09
C SER A 369 -30.67 8.01 -1.13
N ASN A 370 -29.37 7.90 -0.94
CA ASN A 370 -28.44 7.26 -1.85
C ASN A 370 -27.69 6.14 -1.14
N LEU A 371 -27.95 4.89 -1.55
CA LEU A 371 -27.18 3.72 -1.09
C LEU A 371 -26.38 3.16 -2.26
N GLN A 372 -25.07 3.23 -2.15
CA GLN A 372 -24.14 2.60 -3.08
C GLN A 372 -23.48 1.37 -2.45
N ASN A 373 -23.68 0.20 -3.08
CA ASN A 373 -22.94 -1.02 -2.77
C ASN A 373 -21.81 -1.18 -3.79
N LYS A 374 -20.59 -1.34 -3.33
CA LYS A 374 -19.42 -1.60 -4.17
C LYS A 374 -18.69 -2.82 -3.66
N GLN A 375 -18.47 -3.78 -4.55
CA GLN A 375 -17.78 -5.02 -4.22
C GLN A 375 -16.62 -5.24 -5.18
N GLY A 376 -15.57 -5.91 -4.70
CA GLY A 376 -14.42 -6.27 -5.51
C GLY A 376 -13.94 -7.66 -5.17
N GLU A 377 -13.72 -8.48 -6.18
CA GLU A 377 -13.12 -9.81 -6.11
C GLU A 377 -11.79 -9.79 -6.86
N PHE A 378 -10.74 -10.33 -6.22
CA PHE A 378 -9.37 -10.27 -6.74
C PHE A 378 -8.68 -11.60 -6.52
N TYR A 379 -8.18 -12.17 -7.61
CA TYR A 379 -7.40 -13.40 -7.58
C TYR A 379 -6.14 -13.18 -8.41
N LEU A 380 -4.99 -13.44 -7.83
CA LEU A 380 -3.71 -13.39 -8.50
C LEU A 380 -2.99 -14.71 -8.30
N LEU A 381 -2.58 -15.30 -9.40
CA LEU A 381 -1.69 -16.46 -9.44
C LEU A 381 -0.38 -16.02 -10.08
N ASP A 382 0.71 -16.21 -9.38
CA ASP A 382 2.03 -15.93 -9.90
C ASP A 382 2.91 -17.19 -9.88
N PHE A 383 3.65 -17.37 -10.95
CA PHE A 383 4.64 -18.42 -11.09
C PHE A 383 5.96 -17.80 -11.53
N SER A 384 7.07 -18.22 -10.94
CA SER A 384 8.39 -17.90 -11.45
C SER A 384 9.35 -19.09 -11.34
N TYR A 385 10.14 -19.26 -12.37
CA TYR A 385 11.17 -20.27 -12.44
C TYR A 385 12.51 -19.61 -12.77
N GLN A 386 13.51 -19.90 -11.97
CA GLN A 386 14.88 -19.44 -12.18
C GLN A 386 15.79 -20.61 -12.46
N TYR A 387 16.55 -20.48 -13.54
CA TYR A 387 17.59 -21.42 -13.96
C TYR A 387 18.96 -20.74 -13.97
N LYS A 388 19.86 -21.16 -13.11
CA LYS A 388 21.26 -20.75 -13.12
C LYS A 388 22.03 -21.66 -14.10
N ILE A 389 22.19 -21.18 -15.33
CA ILE A 389 22.91 -21.91 -16.38
C ILE A 389 24.33 -22.20 -15.93
N ASN A 390 24.99 -21.16 -15.42
CA ASN A 390 26.34 -21.21 -14.84
C ASN A 390 26.48 -20.03 -13.83
N PRO A 391 27.62 -19.81 -13.16
CA PRO A 391 27.79 -18.71 -12.18
C PRO A 391 27.59 -17.31 -12.75
N THR A 392 27.74 -17.13 -14.08
CA THR A 392 27.62 -15.81 -14.74
C THR A 392 26.30 -15.62 -15.51
N HIS A 393 25.60 -16.69 -15.85
CA HIS A 393 24.37 -16.62 -16.63
C HIS A 393 23.18 -17.25 -15.89
N SER A 394 22.08 -16.53 -15.83
CA SER A 394 20.82 -17.08 -15.34
C SER A 394 19.65 -16.64 -16.20
N LEU A 395 18.67 -17.53 -16.31
CA LEU A 395 17.40 -17.31 -17.00
C LEU A 395 16.27 -17.30 -15.96
N GLN A 396 15.36 -16.33 -16.08
CA GLN A 396 14.16 -16.27 -15.27
C GLN A 396 12.94 -16.24 -16.17
N LEU A 397 12.00 -17.13 -15.91
CA LEU A 397 10.68 -17.17 -16.54
C LEU A 397 9.66 -16.74 -15.50
N GLY A 398 8.71 -15.92 -15.92
CA GLY A 398 7.62 -15.45 -15.06
C GLY A 398 6.28 -15.53 -15.78
N ALA A 399 5.25 -15.93 -15.05
CA ALA A 399 3.87 -15.88 -15.48
C ALA A 399 3.02 -15.32 -14.35
N ILE A 400 2.17 -14.35 -14.63
CA ILE A 400 1.19 -13.80 -13.70
C ILE A 400 -0.17 -13.84 -14.40
N TYR A 401 -1.14 -14.44 -13.73
CA TYR A 401 -2.55 -14.34 -14.10
C TYR A 401 -3.29 -13.61 -13.00
N GLU A 402 -4.05 -12.60 -13.37
CA GLU A 402 -4.88 -11.82 -12.46
C GLU A 402 -6.31 -11.79 -12.96
N PHE A 403 -7.25 -12.06 -12.06
CA PHE A 403 -8.66 -11.80 -12.25
C PHE A 403 -9.09 -10.75 -11.24
N ALA A 404 -9.75 -9.70 -11.72
CA ALA A 404 -10.36 -8.68 -10.89
C ALA A 404 -11.78 -8.44 -11.38
N ASN A 405 -12.75 -8.37 -10.49
CA ASN A 405 -14.10 -7.95 -10.83
C ASN A 405 -14.57 -6.92 -9.81
N ILE A 406 -14.82 -5.72 -10.28
CA ILE A 406 -15.45 -4.66 -9.48
C ILE A 406 -16.89 -4.53 -9.98
N TYR A 407 -17.82 -4.76 -9.06
CA TYR A 407 -19.25 -4.72 -9.37
C TYR A 407 -20.04 -4.07 -8.24
N GLY A 408 -21.24 -3.66 -8.54
CA GLY A 408 -22.06 -3.03 -7.52
C GLY A 408 -23.34 -2.45 -8.07
N SER A 409 -23.98 -1.69 -7.20
CA SER A 409 -25.22 -0.97 -7.53
C SER A 409 -25.30 0.34 -6.75
N THR A 410 -26.05 1.28 -7.29
CA THR A 410 -26.47 2.49 -6.58
C THR A 410 -27.97 2.62 -6.66
N LYS A 411 -28.61 2.80 -5.52
CA LYS A 411 -30.05 3.06 -5.40
C LYS A 411 -30.23 4.48 -4.91
N ASN A 412 -31.03 5.26 -5.61
CA ASN A 412 -31.42 6.61 -5.20
C ASN A 412 -32.93 6.73 -5.08
N GLY A 413 -33.37 7.40 -4.04
CA GLY A 413 -34.73 7.86 -3.88
C GLY A 413 -34.76 9.38 -3.68
N ASN A 414 -35.43 10.13 -4.58
CA ASN A 414 -35.67 11.55 -4.38
C ASN A 414 -37.03 11.73 -3.75
N ILE A 415 -37.07 12.37 -2.59
CA ILE A 415 -38.29 12.57 -1.79
C ILE A 415 -38.51 14.07 -1.64
N GLU A 416 -39.60 14.59 -2.23
CA GLU A 416 -40.02 15.98 -2.09
C GLU A 416 -40.85 16.17 -0.81
N ASN A 417 -40.64 17.29 -0.12
CA ASN A 417 -41.41 17.72 1.06
C ASN A 417 -41.52 16.64 2.16
N ASN A 418 -40.57 15.69 2.22
CA ASN A 418 -40.52 14.56 3.16
C ASN A 418 -41.79 13.65 3.14
N ILE A 419 -42.58 13.67 2.09
CA ILE A 419 -43.83 12.92 2.03
C ILE A 419 -43.92 12.02 0.80
N ASP A 420 -43.57 12.54 -0.40
CA ASP A 420 -43.73 11.84 -1.67
C ASP A 420 -42.42 11.53 -2.35
N THR A 421 -42.19 10.27 -2.67
CA THR A 421 -41.02 9.87 -3.50
C THR A 421 -41.29 10.28 -4.94
N VAL A 422 -40.50 11.25 -5.39
CA VAL A 422 -40.62 11.83 -6.73
C VAL A 422 -40.05 10.94 -7.80
N GLN A 423 -38.96 10.29 -7.52
CA GLN A 423 -38.25 9.43 -8.46
C GLN A 423 -37.39 8.39 -7.77
N TRP A 424 -37.43 7.16 -8.26
CA TRP A 424 -36.47 6.11 -7.94
C TRP A 424 -35.51 5.91 -9.10
N THR A 425 -34.21 5.67 -8.78
CA THR A 425 -33.22 5.22 -9.75
C THR A 425 -32.39 4.06 -9.20
N HIS A 426 -31.96 3.18 -10.08
CA HIS A 426 -31.14 2.04 -9.75
C HIS A 426 -30.12 1.79 -10.87
N ASN A 427 -28.84 1.94 -10.58
CA ASN A 427 -27.78 1.54 -11.50
C ASN A 427 -27.08 0.28 -10.99
N THR A 428 -26.70 -0.57 -11.93
CA THR A 428 -25.86 -1.72 -11.67
C THR A 428 -24.68 -1.73 -12.62
N TYR A 429 -23.57 -2.24 -12.15
CA TYR A 429 -22.39 -2.41 -12.99
C TYR A 429 -21.58 -3.65 -12.63
N THR A 430 -20.95 -4.25 -13.63
CA THR A 430 -19.96 -5.33 -13.48
C THR A 430 -18.80 -5.11 -14.43
N ASN A 431 -17.57 -5.31 -13.96
CA ASN A 431 -16.35 -5.02 -14.73
C ASN A 431 -15.29 -6.14 -14.56
N PRO A 432 -15.55 -7.40 -14.98
CA PRO A 432 -14.56 -8.45 -14.92
C PRO A 432 -13.37 -8.16 -15.83
N LEU A 433 -12.19 -8.23 -15.27
CA LEU A 433 -10.89 -8.07 -15.91
C LEU A 433 -10.08 -9.36 -15.78
N HIS A 434 -9.51 -9.82 -16.90
CA HIS A 434 -8.57 -10.90 -16.96
C HIS A 434 -7.23 -10.38 -17.47
N GLY A 435 -6.20 -10.45 -16.68
CA GLY A 435 -4.85 -10.01 -17.01
C GLY A 435 -3.87 -11.17 -17.08
N LEU A 436 -3.09 -11.25 -18.14
CA LEU A 436 -2.00 -12.20 -18.31
C LEU A 436 -0.69 -11.45 -18.56
N ARG A 437 0.32 -11.77 -17.79
CA ARG A 437 1.70 -11.30 -18.01
C ARG A 437 2.64 -12.48 -18.14
N LEU A 438 3.44 -12.49 -19.18
CA LEU A 438 4.51 -13.45 -19.39
C LEU A 438 5.83 -12.71 -19.49
N SER A 439 6.88 -13.24 -18.92
CA SER A 439 8.21 -12.64 -18.96
C SER A 439 9.31 -13.67 -19.10
N VAL A 440 10.31 -13.31 -19.87
CA VAL A 440 11.57 -14.03 -19.99
C VAL A 440 12.68 -13.01 -19.76
N GLN A 441 13.58 -13.29 -18.84
CA GLN A 441 14.70 -12.42 -18.48
C GLN A 441 15.98 -13.23 -18.42
N HIS A 442 17.02 -12.73 -19.04
CA HIS A 442 18.37 -13.25 -19.00
C HIS A 442 19.27 -12.28 -18.25
N ASN A 443 19.98 -12.74 -17.24
CA ASN A 443 20.96 -11.98 -16.50
C ASN A 443 22.36 -12.50 -16.83
N TRP A 444 23.23 -11.61 -17.23
CA TRP A 444 24.63 -11.88 -17.55
C TRP A 444 25.53 -11.06 -16.62
N LYS A 445 26.22 -11.76 -15.72
CA LYS A 445 27.21 -11.17 -14.81
C LYS A 445 28.54 -11.02 -15.52
N LEU A 446 29.03 -9.81 -15.55
CA LEU A 446 30.34 -9.40 -16.05
C LEU A 446 31.23 -9.01 -14.85
N ASN A 447 32.54 -8.80 -15.10
CA ASN A 447 33.41 -8.24 -14.06
C ASN A 447 32.93 -6.84 -13.64
N ASN A 448 32.49 -6.72 -12.37
CA ASN A 448 31.93 -5.50 -11.78
C ASN A 448 30.74 -4.89 -12.55
N ALA A 449 30.05 -5.68 -13.40
CA ALA A 449 28.88 -5.25 -14.12
C ALA A 449 27.87 -6.39 -14.28
N GLU A 450 26.62 -6.03 -14.59
CA GLU A 450 25.56 -6.98 -14.94
C GLU A 450 24.75 -6.42 -16.13
N LEU A 451 24.46 -7.27 -17.10
CA LEU A 451 23.55 -6.99 -18.19
C LEU A 451 22.30 -7.83 -18.00
N THR A 452 21.17 -7.16 -17.84
CA THR A 452 19.85 -7.78 -17.74
C THR A 452 19.05 -7.44 -18.98
N SER A 453 18.62 -8.44 -19.73
CA SER A 453 17.80 -8.24 -20.93
C SER A 453 16.60 -9.17 -20.89
N GLY A 454 15.46 -8.70 -21.44
CA GLY A 454 14.26 -9.51 -21.39
C GLY A 454 13.17 -9.07 -22.34
N TYR A 455 12.15 -9.93 -22.41
CA TYR A 455 10.91 -9.70 -23.12
C TYR A 455 9.74 -9.90 -22.16
N GLN A 456 8.73 -9.04 -22.29
CA GLN A 456 7.49 -9.12 -21.52
C GLN A 456 6.30 -8.98 -22.46
N LEU A 457 5.29 -9.82 -22.25
CA LEU A 457 3.97 -9.73 -22.84
C LEU A 457 2.96 -9.43 -21.75
N ARG A 458 2.11 -8.45 -21.97
CA ARG A 458 0.92 -8.15 -21.16
C ARG A 458 -0.31 -8.19 -22.06
N ASN A 459 -1.36 -8.86 -21.62
CA ASN A 459 -2.65 -8.92 -22.30
C ASN A 459 -3.77 -8.81 -21.25
N ASP A 460 -4.47 -7.68 -21.24
CA ASP A 460 -5.56 -7.38 -20.31
C ASP A 460 -6.85 -7.33 -21.11
N ARG A 461 -7.87 -8.04 -20.64
CA ARG A 461 -9.20 -8.05 -21.23
C ARG A 461 -10.22 -7.72 -20.17
N GLN A 462 -11.00 -6.71 -20.40
CA GLN A 462 -12.08 -6.29 -19.51
C GLN A 462 -13.40 -6.21 -20.27
N LYS A 463 -14.48 -6.61 -19.57
CA LYS A 463 -15.85 -6.49 -20.06
C LYS A 463 -16.64 -5.65 -19.07
N GLY A 464 -17.19 -4.54 -19.51
CA GLY A 464 -18.07 -3.70 -18.70
C GLY A 464 -19.52 -3.91 -19.08
N ASN A 465 -20.40 -4.06 -18.09
CA ASN A 465 -21.84 -4.04 -18.26
C ASN A 465 -22.41 -3.01 -17.29
N PHE A 466 -23.14 -2.02 -17.81
CA PHE A 466 -23.71 -0.91 -17.07
C PHE A 466 -25.19 -0.84 -17.40
N GLU A 467 -26.04 -0.86 -16.38
CA GLU A 467 -27.49 -0.78 -16.53
C GLU A 467 -28.02 0.31 -15.61
N TYR A 468 -28.88 1.17 -16.14
CA TYR A 468 -29.49 2.24 -15.41
C TYR A 468 -31.00 2.17 -15.56
N TYR A 469 -31.68 2.14 -14.44
CA TYR A 469 -33.12 2.11 -14.36
C TYR A 469 -33.63 3.36 -13.64
N ALA A 470 -34.74 3.91 -14.10
CA ALA A 470 -35.44 5.02 -13.45
C ALA A 470 -36.95 4.80 -13.47
N SER A 471 -37.62 5.30 -12.45
CA SER A 471 -39.08 5.35 -12.44
C SER A 471 -39.58 6.65 -13.05
N GLU A 472 -40.77 6.62 -13.58
CA GLU A 472 -41.52 7.87 -13.85
C GLU A 472 -41.82 8.59 -12.53
N LYS A 473 -41.98 9.92 -12.60
CA LYS A 473 -42.30 10.73 -11.44
C LYS A 473 -43.60 10.24 -10.77
N GLY A 474 -43.53 9.98 -9.46
CA GLY A 474 -44.65 9.50 -8.64
C GLY A 474 -44.95 8.00 -8.77
N THR A 475 -44.10 7.21 -9.46
CA THR A 475 -44.21 5.75 -9.55
C THR A 475 -43.01 5.05 -8.94
N GLN A 476 -43.14 3.75 -8.66
CA GLN A 476 -42.03 2.86 -8.25
C GLN A 476 -41.64 1.88 -9.35
N ASP A 477 -42.24 1.97 -10.53
CA ASP A 477 -41.98 1.07 -11.65
C ASP A 477 -40.71 1.50 -12.37
N LEU A 478 -39.62 0.75 -12.14
CA LEU A 478 -38.30 1.02 -12.70
C LEU A 478 -38.18 0.53 -14.14
N GLN A 479 -38.00 1.44 -15.08
CA GLN A 479 -37.78 1.18 -16.49
C GLN A 479 -36.30 1.34 -16.84
N LEU A 480 -35.78 0.46 -17.70
CA LEU A 480 -34.44 0.59 -18.23
C LEU A 480 -34.33 1.85 -19.10
N ILE A 481 -33.31 2.65 -18.85
CA ILE A 481 -33.03 3.87 -19.62
C ILE A 481 -31.87 3.55 -20.59
N PRO A 482 -32.13 3.40 -21.89
CA PRO A 482 -31.12 2.99 -22.86
C PRO A 482 -29.95 3.97 -22.99
N GLU A 483 -30.19 5.28 -22.79
CA GLU A 483 -29.19 6.34 -22.90
C GLU A 483 -28.04 6.15 -21.87
N PHE A 484 -28.35 5.61 -20.68
CA PHE A 484 -27.38 5.38 -19.60
C PHE A 484 -27.04 3.90 -19.42
N THR A 485 -27.39 3.07 -20.43
CA THR A 485 -27.18 1.61 -20.38
C THR A 485 -26.28 1.19 -21.52
N GLY A 486 -25.31 0.35 -21.24
CA GLY A 486 -24.44 -0.14 -22.31
C GLY A 486 -23.45 -1.20 -21.86
N ARG A 487 -22.76 -1.76 -22.85
CA ARG A 487 -21.71 -2.76 -22.65
C ARG A 487 -20.48 -2.37 -23.43
N LEU A 488 -19.31 -2.61 -22.82
CA LEU A 488 -18.04 -2.38 -23.49
C LEU A 488 -17.10 -3.59 -23.32
N ASN A 489 -16.26 -3.79 -24.33
CA ASN A 489 -15.11 -4.68 -24.28
C ASN A 489 -13.85 -3.86 -24.47
N ALA A 490 -12.89 -3.99 -23.57
CA ALA A 490 -11.57 -3.37 -23.68
C ALA A 490 -10.49 -4.44 -23.69
N THR A 491 -9.55 -4.35 -24.63
CA THR A 491 -8.37 -5.21 -24.70
C THR A 491 -7.13 -4.35 -24.80
N ASN A 492 -6.19 -4.57 -23.88
CA ASN A 492 -4.87 -3.92 -23.90
C ASN A 492 -3.80 -4.98 -24.15
N ARG A 493 -2.94 -4.78 -25.14
CA ARG A 493 -1.78 -5.64 -25.43
C ARG A 493 -0.52 -4.82 -25.40
N ILE A 494 0.49 -5.31 -24.69
CA ILE A 494 1.80 -4.67 -24.60
C ILE A 494 2.87 -5.69 -24.86
N HIS A 495 3.71 -5.44 -25.87
CA HIS A 495 4.93 -6.17 -26.13
C HIS A 495 6.10 -5.28 -25.73
N ALA A 496 6.97 -5.77 -24.88
CA ALA A 496 8.08 -5.00 -24.36
C ALA A 496 9.40 -5.77 -24.48
N ILE A 497 10.43 -5.10 -24.97
CA ILE A 497 11.82 -5.58 -24.96
C ILE A 497 12.62 -4.58 -24.15
N PHE A 498 13.45 -5.06 -23.25
CA PHE A 498 14.30 -4.20 -22.44
C PHE A 498 15.71 -4.74 -22.30
N SER A 499 16.63 -3.81 -22.07
CA SER A 499 17.99 -4.11 -21.66
C SER A 499 18.47 -3.08 -20.64
N GLN A 500 19.15 -3.55 -19.63
CA GLN A 500 19.70 -2.75 -18.54
C GLN A 500 21.13 -3.18 -18.27
N TYR A 501 22.02 -2.20 -18.19
CA TYR A 501 23.43 -2.36 -17.84
C TYR A 501 23.69 -1.68 -16.50
N ASP A 502 24.10 -2.49 -15.52
CA ASP A 502 24.47 -2.05 -14.18
C ASP A 502 25.96 -2.26 -13.98
N ARG A 503 26.68 -1.24 -13.54
CA ARG A 503 28.12 -1.32 -13.29
C ARG A 503 28.53 -0.59 -12.01
N LYS A 504 29.44 -1.22 -11.29
CA LYS A 504 30.07 -0.63 -10.10
C LYS A 504 31.55 -0.33 -10.38
N PHE A 505 31.93 0.93 -10.22
CA PHE A 505 33.30 1.41 -10.31
C PHE A 505 33.71 1.90 -8.91
N ASN A 506 34.56 1.24 -8.18
CA ASN A 506 35.02 1.70 -6.85
C ASN A 506 33.88 2.31 -6.01
N SER A 507 33.78 3.66 -6.02
CA SER A 507 32.80 4.46 -5.29
C SER A 507 31.58 4.88 -6.11
N THR A 508 31.55 4.55 -7.41
CA THR A 508 30.46 4.96 -8.33
C THR A 508 29.63 3.76 -8.76
N GLN A 509 28.32 3.93 -8.80
CA GLN A 509 27.38 2.99 -9.40
C GLN A 509 26.63 3.67 -10.54
N LEU A 510 26.56 2.98 -11.65
CA LEU A 510 25.87 3.40 -12.86
C LEU A 510 24.87 2.33 -13.27
N SER A 511 23.64 2.75 -13.55
CA SER A 511 22.60 1.94 -14.18
C SER A 511 22.07 2.67 -15.41
N LEU A 512 22.14 2.00 -16.56
CA LEU A 512 21.62 2.47 -17.85
C LEU A 512 20.58 1.49 -18.34
N GLY A 513 19.42 1.96 -18.71
CA GLY A 513 18.36 1.11 -19.20
C GLY A 513 17.63 1.70 -20.40
N LEU A 514 17.24 0.82 -21.30
CA LEU A 514 16.36 1.17 -22.41
C LEU A 514 15.28 0.11 -22.53
N ARG A 515 14.05 0.55 -22.60
CA ARG A 515 12.89 -0.30 -22.84
C ARG A 515 12.13 0.24 -24.05
N TYR A 516 11.77 -0.63 -24.96
CA TYR A 516 10.88 -0.37 -26.08
C TYR A 516 9.57 -1.09 -25.84
N GLU A 517 8.45 -0.41 -26.10
CA GLU A 517 7.12 -1.01 -26.05
C GLU A 517 6.30 -0.71 -27.29
N TYR A 518 5.59 -1.74 -27.76
CA TYR A 518 4.44 -1.62 -28.63
C TYR A 518 3.19 -1.83 -27.78
N TYR A 519 2.37 -0.81 -27.70
CA TYR A 519 1.09 -0.82 -26.97
C TYR A 519 -0.06 -0.71 -27.96
N GLN A 520 -1.02 -1.60 -27.83
CA GLN A 520 -2.29 -1.61 -28.56
C GLN A 520 -3.44 -1.65 -27.57
N ARG A 521 -4.45 -0.79 -27.79
CA ARG A 521 -5.72 -0.77 -27.08
C ARG A 521 -6.85 -0.86 -28.10
N ASP A 522 -7.74 -1.81 -27.88
CA ASP A 522 -8.97 -1.99 -28.64
C ASP A 522 -10.16 -1.82 -27.68
N LEU A 523 -10.97 -0.80 -27.87
CA LEU A 523 -12.18 -0.54 -27.09
C LEU A 523 -13.38 -0.64 -28.03
N LEU A 524 -14.34 -1.50 -27.72
CA LEU A 524 -15.56 -1.75 -28.49
C LEU A 524 -16.79 -1.50 -27.62
N LEU A 525 -17.66 -0.62 -28.07
CA LEU A 525 -19.00 -0.42 -27.51
C LEU A 525 -19.97 -1.37 -28.21
N LEU A 526 -20.56 -2.29 -27.44
CA LEU A 526 -21.40 -3.36 -28.02
C LEU A 526 -22.80 -2.89 -28.43
N HIS A 527 -23.31 -1.78 -27.87
CA HIS A 527 -24.67 -1.32 -28.18
C HIS A 527 -24.80 -0.65 -29.56
N ASN A 528 -23.71 -0.09 -30.09
CA ASN A 528 -23.67 0.59 -31.40
C ASN A 528 -22.54 0.10 -32.30
N ASN A 529 -21.79 -0.94 -31.90
CA ASN A 529 -20.61 -1.47 -32.60
C ASN A 529 -19.53 -0.42 -32.91
N GLN A 530 -19.40 0.60 -32.07
CA GLN A 530 -18.39 1.63 -32.24
C GLN A 530 -17.05 1.18 -31.66
N GLU A 531 -16.00 1.27 -32.49
CA GLU A 531 -14.64 0.88 -32.13
C GLU A 531 -13.74 2.11 -31.96
N TYR A 532 -12.86 2.06 -30.94
CA TYR A 532 -11.86 3.08 -30.64
C TYR A 532 -10.48 2.43 -30.54
N PRO A 533 -9.85 2.10 -31.69
CA PRO A 533 -8.53 1.53 -31.69
C PRO A 533 -7.45 2.59 -31.40
N TYR A 534 -6.44 2.20 -30.63
CA TYR A 534 -5.28 3.03 -30.36
C TYR A 534 -4.00 2.18 -30.36
N SER A 535 -2.94 2.64 -31.00
CA SER A 535 -1.65 1.98 -30.92
C SER A 535 -0.49 2.97 -30.92
N ILE A 536 0.58 2.62 -30.23
CA ILE A 536 1.77 3.46 -30.16
C ILE A 536 3.05 2.65 -29.91
N HIS A 537 4.14 3.11 -30.51
CA HIS A 537 5.50 2.64 -30.26
C HIS A 537 6.25 3.66 -29.42
N GLN A 538 6.84 3.24 -28.30
CA GLN A 538 7.51 4.15 -27.38
C GLN A 538 8.83 3.59 -26.83
N LEU A 539 9.77 4.50 -26.59
CA LEU A 539 11.03 4.25 -25.89
C LEU A 539 10.97 4.86 -24.48
N TYR A 540 11.43 4.08 -23.52
CA TYR A 540 11.52 4.47 -22.11
C TYR A 540 12.97 4.32 -21.65
N PRO A 541 13.81 5.36 -21.81
CA PRO A 541 15.15 5.38 -21.27
C PRO A 541 15.11 5.56 -19.74
N SER A 542 16.11 4.97 -19.07
CA SER A 542 16.38 5.18 -17.66
C SER A 542 17.88 5.32 -17.41
N PHE A 543 18.23 6.22 -16.51
CA PHE A 543 19.58 6.51 -16.09
C PHE A 543 19.61 6.70 -14.58
N ASN A 544 20.47 5.98 -13.87
CA ASN A 544 20.71 6.16 -12.45
C ASN A 544 22.22 6.14 -12.18
N LEU A 545 22.70 7.12 -11.45
CA LEU A 545 24.08 7.25 -10.98
C LEU A 545 24.09 7.51 -9.48
N MET A 546 24.95 6.81 -8.77
CA MET A 546 25.23 7.09 -7.37
C MET A 546 26.74 7.10 -7.14
N GLN A 547 27.24 8.19 -6.55
CA GLN A 547 28.62 8.40 -6.22
C GLN A 547 28.78 8.49 -4.72
N ASP A 548 29.59 7.60 -4.15
CA ASP A 548 30.06 7.74 -2.77
C ASP A 548 31.14 8.82 -2.71
N LEU A 549 30.90 9.87 -1.92
CA LEU A 549 31.78 11.02 -1.73
C LEU A 549 32.68 10.87 -0.49
N GLY A 550 32.59 9.74 0.23
CA GLY A 550 33.28 9.54 1.48
C GLY A 550 32.61 10.19 2.69
N ALA A 551 33.10 9.89 3.88
CA ALA A 551 32.58 10.41 5.15
C ALA A 551 31.05 10.22 5.32
N GLY A 552 30.47 9.20 4.70
CA GLY A 552 29.05 8.91 4.75
C GLY A 552 28.16 9.79 3.85
N TRP A 553 28.74 10.57 2.96
CA TRP A 553 28.02 11.31 1.93
C TRP A 553 27.93 10.50 0.64
N SER A 554 26.76 10.54 0.00
CA SER A 554 26.56 10.01 -1.35
C SER A 554 25.75 11.02 -2.18
N TRP A 555 26.14 11.18 -3.44
CA TRP A 555 25.39 11.98 -4.42
C TRP A 555 24.72 11.05 -5.40
N LYS A 556 23.50 11.39 -5.81
CA LYS A 556 22.76 10.66 -6.83
C LYS A 556 22.25 11.58 -7.94
N LEU A 557 22.17 11.02 -9.15
CA LEU A 557 21.56 11.62 -10.31
C LEU A 557 20.72 10.57 -11.02
N ALA A 558 19.47 10.88 -11.35
CA ALA A 558 18.61 9.94 -12.04
C ALA A 558 17.70 10.66 -13.05
N ALA A 559 17.38 9.96 -14.13
CA ALA A 559 16.42 10.40 -15.12
C ALA A 559 15.67 9.20 -15.70
N ALA A 560 14.37 9.35 -15.94
CA ALA A 560 13.55 8.30 -16.55
C ALA A 560 12.36 8.90 -17.28
N ARG A 561 11.91 8.21 -18.34
CA ARG A 561 10.62 8.47 -18.97
C ARG A 561 9.62 7.40 -18.53
N ARG A 562 8.41 7.86 -18.18
CA ARG A 562 7.33 7.01 -17.66
C ARG A 562 6.04 7.26 -18.44
N VAL A 563 5.07 6.38 -18.28
CA VAL A 563 3.72 6.50 -18.83
C VAL A 563 2.68 6.30 -17.72
N GLN A 564 1.56 6.97 -17.83
CA GLN A 564 0.31 6.62 -17.14
C GLN A 564 -0.70 6.30 -18.23
N ARG A 565 -1.04 5.02 -18.36
CA ARG A 565 -2.08 4.57 -19.27
C ARG A 565 -3.45 4.84 -18.66
N ASN A 566 -4.42 5.11 -19.53
CA ASN A 566 -5.81 5.29 -19.15
C ASN A 566 -6.35 4.01 -18.54
N ASN A 567 -7.13 4.13 -17.50
CA ASN A 567 -7.96 3.04 -17.01
C ASN A 567 -9.29 2.99 -17.78
N ASN A 568 -10.01 1.88 -17.68
CA ASN A 568 -11.22 1.70 -18.46
C ASN A 568 -12.40 2.56 -17.98
N PHE A 569 -12.38 3.05 -16.75
CA PHE A 569 -13.35 4.01 -16.24
C PHE A 569 -13.17 5.39 -16.90
N GLU A 570 -11.93 5.85 -17.05
CA GLU A 570 -11.61 7.09 -17.77
C GLU A 570 -11.99 7.03 -19.26
N LEU A 571 -12.01 5.81 -19.83
CA LEU A 571 -12.32 5.57 -21.24
C LEU A 571 -13.79 5.22 -21.50
N ASN A 572 -14.59 4.95 -20.46
CA ASN A 572 -15.97 4.50 -20.62
C ASN A 572 -16.89 5.65 -21.04
N PRO A 573 -17.38 5.71 -22.29
CA PRO A 573 -18.24 6.79 -22.73
C PRO A 573 -19.72 6.60 -22.34
N ILE A 574 -20.08 5.51 -21.66
CA ILE A 574 -21.44 5.29 -21.18
C ILE A 574 -21.67 6.23 -20.00
N PRO A 575 -22.64 7.16 -20.06
CA PRO A 575 -22.87 8.11 -18.99
C PRO A 575 -23.35 7.41 -17.71
N GLU A 576 -22.83 7.81 -16.55
CA GLU A 576 -23.15 7.21 -15.26
C GLU A 576 -23.72 8.26 -14.31
N ARG A 577 -24.84 7.98 -13.67
CA ARG A 577 -25.49 8.83 -12.68
C ARG A 577 -25.41 8.20 -11.29
N GLU A 578 -24.30 8.41 -10.60
CA GLU A 578 -24.13 7.99 -9.19
C GLU A 578 -24.91 8.89 -8.22
N HIS A 579 -25.05 10.15 -8.56
CA HIS A 579 -25.72 11.20 -7.75
C HIS A 579 -26.73 11.94 -8.60
N SER A 580 -27.72 12.52 -7.92
CA SER A 580 -28.75 13.32 -8.60
C SER A 580 -28.17 14.56 -9.31
N GLU A 581 -27.05 15.10 -8.81
CA GLU A 581 -26.44 16.34 -9.26
C GLU A 581 -25.29 16.17 -10.26
N THR A 582 -24.89 14.94 -10.57
CA THR A 582 -23.75 14.68 -11.46
C THR A 582 -24.04 13.59 -12.47
N LEU A 583 -23.65 13.86 -13.72
CA LEU A 583 -23.52 12.90 -14.79
C LEU A 583 -22.02 12.71 -15.04
N GLU A 584 -21.51 11.50 -14.92
CA GLU A 584 -20.09 11.18 -15.12
C GLU A 584 -19.89 10.35 -16.37
N GLN A 585 -18.86 10.68 -17.17
CA GLN A 585 -18.61 10.03 -18.45
C GLN A 585 -17.10 10.03 -18.73
N GLY A 586 -16.60 8.91 -19.24
CA GLY A 586 -15.23 8.81 -19.75
C GLY A 586 -15.13 9.29 -21.20
N ASP A 587 -13.90 9.43 -21.67
CA ASP A 587 -13.60 9.76 -23.06
C ASP A 587 -12.77 8.62 -23.68
N PRO A 588 -13.32 7.87 -24.67
CA PRO A 588 -12.64 6.74 -25.30
C PRO A 588 -11.41 7.17 -26.12
N GLU A 589 -11.29 8.45 -26.50
CA GLU A 589 -10.19 9.00 -27.29
C GLU A 589 -9.02 9.52 -26.44
N LEU A 590 -9.11 9.43 -25.11
CA LEU A 590 -8.04 9.86 -24.21
C LEU A 590 -6.69 9.26 -24.58
N LEU A 591 -5.68 10.12 -24.60
CA LEU A 591 -4.28 9.74 -24.79
C LEU A 591 -3.62 9.37 -23.48
N PRO A 592 -2.65 8.42 -23.46
CA PRO A 592 -1.82 8.19 -22.28
C PRO A 592 -0.99 9.43 -21.91
N GLU A 593 -0.75 9.59 -20.62
CA GLU A 593 0.16 10.62 -20.11
C GLU A 593 1.61 10.14 -20.19
N PHE A 594 2.52 10.99 -20.68
CA PHE A 594 3.96 10.71 -20.71
C PHE A 594 4.71 11.67 -19.80
N THR A 595 5.39 11.10 -18.80
CA THR A 595 6.15 11.90 -17.81
C THR A 595 7.63 11.67 -17.96
N SER A 596 8.39 12.76 -18.14
CA SER A 596 9.84 12.79 -18.08
C SER A 596 10.27 13.31 -16.71
N ASN A 597 11.08 12.53 -16.00
CA ASN A 597 11.57 12.82 -14.66
C ASN A 597 13.08 13.03 -14.71
N ALA A 598 13.57 14.00 -13.98
CA ALA A 598 15.00 14.17 -13.66
C ALA A 598 15.13 14.51 -12.18
N GLU A 599 16.07 13.88 -11.49
CA GLU A 599 16.33 14.15 -10.08
C GLU A 599 17.82 14.13 -9.76
N THR A 600 18.22 14.95 -8.78
CA THR A 600 19.53 14.89 -8.18
C THR A 600 19.38 14.97 -6.66
N GLY A 601 20.27 14.34 -5.92
CA GLY A 601 20.12 14.31 -4.47
C GLY A 601 21.43 14.00 -3.73
N LEU A 602 21.43 14.39 -2.48
CA LEU A 602 22.47 14.11 -1.51
C LEU A 602 21.91 13.23 -0.39
N VAL A 603 22.64 12.22 -0.01
CA VAL A 603 22.33 11.38 1.15
C VAL A 603 23.49 11.47 2.13
N LYS A 604 23.20 11.73 3.39
CA LYS A 604 24.16 11.71 4.49
C LYS A 604 23.83 10.57 5.43
N LYS A 605 24.71 9.60 5.49
CA LYS A 605 24.69 8.56 6.51
C LYS A 605 25.27 9.11 7.81
N LEU A 606 24.53 8.93 8.90
CA LEU A 606 24.93 9.26 10.26
C LEU A 606 25.12 7.97 11.07
N ASN A 607 25.78 8.05 12.22
CA ASN A 607 25.95 6.87 13.10
C ASN A 607 24.61 6.30 13.57
N ALA A 608 23.63 7.15 13.79
CA ALA A 608 22.32 6.76 14.32
C ALA A 608 21.15 7.11 13.37
N GLY A 609 21.41 7.30 12.07
CA GLY A 609 20.34 7.66 11.15
C GLY A 609 20.82 8.06 9.76
N SER A 610 19.93 8.63 8.95
CA SER A 610 20.21 9.21 7.64
C SER A 610 19.44 10.48 7.38
N LEU A 611 20.02 11.33 6.56
CA LEU A 611 19.36 12.51 5.99
C LEU A 611 19.48 12.44 4.48
N PHE A 612 18.49 12.93 3.77
CA PHE A 612 18.54 13.09 2.33
C PHE A 612 17.93 14.44 1.90
N LEU A 613 18.45 14.95 0.80
CA LEU A 613 17.93 16.12 0.09
C LEU A 613 17.86 15.76 -1.39
N ASN A 614 16.70 15.87 -2.00
CA ASN A 614 16.51 15.65 -3.43
C ASN A 614 15.92 16.89 -4.07
N ALA A 615 16.44 17.29 -5.23
CA ALA A 615 15.78 18.23 -6.13
C ALA A 615 15.31 17.48 -7.36
N TYR A 616 14.14 17.81 -7.89
CA TYR A 616 13.56 17.12 -9.02
C TYR A 616 12.79 18.04 -9.95
N TYR A 617 12.72 17.61 -11.22
CA TYR A 617 11.87 18.19 -12.26
C TYR A 617 11.07 17.10 -12.93
N GLN A 618 9.79 17.36 -13.15
CA GLN A 618 8.88 16.46 -13.87
C GLN A 618 8.11 17.26 -14.91
N HIS A 619 8.02 16.70 -16.11
CA HIS A 619 7.20 17.25 -17.19
C HIS A 619 6.29 16.15 -17.72
N THR A 620 4.99 16.36 -17.66
CA THR A 620 3.96 15.44 -18.13
C THR A 620 3.26 16.02 -19.35
N LYS A 621 3.28 15.29 -20.44
CA LYS A 621 2.51 15.57 -21.65
C LYS A 621 1.18 14.82 -21.57
N ASN A 622 0.10 15.45 -22.04
CA ASN A 622 -1.28 14.94 -22.06
C ASN A 622 -1.79 14.54 -20.65
N PRO A 623 -1.61 15.35 -19.58
CA PRO A 623 -2.11 14.97 -18.27
C PRO A 623 -3.63 14.82 -18.28
N ILE A 624 -4.13 13.69 -17.78
CA ILE A 624 -5.54 13.40 -17.70
C ILE A 624 -6.14 14.21 -16.55
N GLN A 625 -7.22 14.92 -16.84
CA GLN A 625 -7.95 15.75 -15.90
C GLN A 625 -9.42 15.37 -15.91
N ARG A 626 -10.02 15.38 -14.73
CA ARG A 626 -11.46 15.26 -14.53
C ARG A 626 -12.03 16.65 -14.40
N VAL A 627 -12.88 17.05 -15.30
CA VAL A 627 -13.41 18.41 -15.45
C VAL A 627 -14.92 18.40 -15.44
N ASN A 628 -15.51 19.53 -14.99
CA ASN A 628 -16.96 19.72 -14.96
C ASN A 628 -17.40 20.71 -16.02
N SER A 629 -18.61 20.52 -16.54
CA SER A 629 -19.40 21.47 -17.30
C SER A 629 -20.86 21.41 -16.83
N VAL A 630 -21.72 22.27 -17.31
CA VAL A 630 -23.15 22.25 -16.99
C VAL A 630 -23.89 21.37 -17.99
N TYR A 631 -24.60 20.35 -17.49
CA TYR A 631 -25.48 19.49 -18.31
C TYR A 631 -26.92 19.99 -18.27
N ALA A 632 -27.41 20.32 -17.08
CA ALA A 632 -28.77 20.85 -16.85
C ALA A 632 -28.74 21.76 -15.60
N ASP A 633 -29.86 22.44 -15.30
CA ASP A 633 -29.91 23.42 -14.21
C ASP A 633 -29.32 22.94 -12.88
N THR A 634 -29.53 21.66 -12.53
CA THR A 634 -29.03 21.04 -11.28
C THR A 634 -28.06 19.89 -11.51
N ILE A 635 -27.57 19.70 -12.74
CA ILE A 635 -26.72 18.56 -13.09
C ILE A 635 -25.44 19.06 -13.74
N LEU A 636 -24.32 18.72 -13.10
CA LEU A 636 -23.00 18.91 -13.67
C LEU A 636 -22.59 17.69 -14.50
N HIS A 637 -22.09 17.94 -15.70
CA HIS A 637 -21.43 16.91 -16.52
C HIS A 637 -19.96 16.84 -16.18
N ARG A 638 -19.53 15.69 -15.76
CA ARG A 638 -18.17 15.43 -15.34
C ARG A 638 -17.51 14.46 -16.32
N VAL A 639 -16.49 14.95 -17.00
CA VAL A 639 -15.79 14.16 -18.03
C VAL A 639 -14.29 14.12 -17.78
N PHE A 640 -13.63 13.13 -18.38
CA PHE A 640 -12.18 13.06 -18.43
C PHE A 640 -11.68 13.68 -19.73
N THR A 641 -10.58 14.42 -19.68
CA THR A 641 -9.95 15.06 -20.84
C THR A 641 -8.44 15.14 -20.65
N ASN A 642 -7.69 15.24 -21.73
CA ASN A 642 -6.25 15.54 -21.67
C ASN A 642 -6.04 17.06 -21.66
N ALA A 643 -5.30 17.58 -20.69
CA ALA A 643 -4.70 18.92 -20.81
C ALA A 643 -3.40 18.82 -21.63
N ASP A 644 -2.82 19.96 -22.03
CA ASP A 644 -1.63 19.97 -22.90
C ASP A 644 -0.40 19.47 -22.15
N TYR A 645 -0.13 20.06 -20.98
CA TYR A 645 0.99 19.67 -20.15
C TYR A 645 0.79 20.00 -18.67
N ALA A 646 1.51 19.28 -17.83
CA ALA A 646 1.75 19.65 -16.44
C ALA A 646 3.24 19.59 -16.13
N SER A 647 3.73 20.52 -15.32
CA SER A 647 5.13 20.54 -14.87
C SER A 647 5.23 20.72 -13.36
N ARG A 648 6.23 20.07 -12.78
CA ARG A 648 6.60 20.18 -11.37
C ARG A 648 8.10 20.39 -11.25
N TYR A 649 8.52 21.32 -10.44
CA TYR A 649 9.89 21.39 -9.95
C TYR A 649 9.84 21.55 -8.43
N GLY A 650 10.63 20.78 -7.74
CA GLY A 650 10.52 20.71 -6.30
C GLY A 650 11.75 20.16 -5.60
N MET A 651 11.69 20.27 -4.28
CA MET A 651 12.70 19.76 -3.37
C MET A 651 12.06 18.89 -2.30
N GLU A 652 12.72 17.82 -1.98
CA GLU A 652 12.34 16.91 -0.91
C GLU A 652 13.50 16.78 0.06
N ILE A 653 13.24 17.00 1.34
CA ILE A 653 14.18 16.76 2.42
C ILE A 653 13.57 15.74 3.37
N GLY A 654 14.36 14.82 3.86
CA GLY A 654 13.88 13.86 4.83
C GLY A 654 15.00 13.12 5.52
N GLY A 655 14.60 12.33 6.51
CA GLY A 655 15.52 11.51 7.25
C GLY A 655 14.85 10.77 8.39
N GLU A 656 15.60 9.86 8.93
CA GLU A 656 15.26 9.14 10.15
C GLU A 656 16.48 8.92 11.01
N GLY A 657 16.28 8.79 12.31
CA GLY A 657 17.37 8.55 13.21
C GLY A 657 16.94 8.17 14.62
N LYS A 658 17.93 7.70 15.39
CA LYS A 658 17.83 7.46 16.82
C LYS A 658 18.76 8.41 17.56
N PRO A 659 18.35 9.67 17.80
CA PRO A 659 19.19 10.62 18.54
C PRO A 659 19.49 10.14 19.96
N LEU A 660 18.62 9.34 20.52
CA LEU A 660 18.78 8.65 21.79
C LEU A 660 18.36 7.18 21.64
N ASN A 661 18.91 6.27 22.46
CA ASN A 661 18.61 4.85 22.37
C ASN A 661 17.12 4.50 22.50
N TRP A 662 16.38 5.35 23.23
CA TRP A 662 14.95 5.21 23.47
C TRP A 662 14.08 6.08 22.55
N LEU A 663 14.67 6.99 21.75
CA LEU A 663 13.95 7.94 20.91
C LEU A 663 14.29 7.71 19.44
N LYS A 664 13.25 7.49 18.63
CA LYS A 664 13.32 7.48 17.17
C LYS A 664 12.57 8.69 16.62
N VAL A 665 13.15 9.27 15.59
CA VAL A 665 12.52 10.39 14.87
C VAL A 665 12.60 10.11 13.38
N ASN A 666 11.51 10.32 12.66
CA ASN A 666 11.47 10.37 11.21
C ASN A 666 10.77 11.65 10.76
N ALA A 667 11.27 12.28 9.74
CA ALA A 667 10.65 13.45 9.15
C ALA A 667 10.92 13.51 7.66
N GLY A 668 9.94 14.01 6.92
CA GLY A 668 10.05 14.31 5.50
C GLY A 668 9.22 15.55 5.18
N ALA A 669 9.76 16.41 4.34
CA ALA A 669 9.03 17.53 3.77
C ALA A 669 9.31 17.59 2.27
N ASN A 670 8.25 17.85 1.50
CA ASN A 670 8.33 18.02 0.07
C ASN A 670 7.64 19.34 -0.28
N ILE A 671 8.29 20.17 -1.06
CA ILE A 671 7.76 21.41 -1.61
C ILE A 671 7.99 21.46 -3.11
N TYR A 672 6.95 21.80 -3.87
CA TYR A 672 7.05 21.90 -5.32
C TYR A 672 6.11 22.96 -5.87
N SER A 673 6.53 23.60 -6.94
CA SER A 673 5.63 24.37 -7.81
C SER A 673 4.97 23.41 -8.78
N TYR A 674 3.65 23.44 -8.86
CA TYR A 674 2.86 22.68 -9.82
C TYR A 674 2.17 23.63 -10.79
N LYS A 675 2.38 23.42 -12.08
CA LYS A 675 1.71 24.14 -13.15
C LYS A 675 1.02 23.15 -14.06
N ILE A 676 -0.25 23.40 -14.35
CA ILE A 676 -1.03 22.67 -15.35
C ILE A 676 -1.61 23.67 -16.35
N SER A 677 -1.60 23.30 -17.63
CA SER A 677 -2.11 24.15 -18.70
C SER A 677 -2.71 23.26 -19.80
N GLY A 678 -3.79 23.72 -20.41
CA GLY A 678 -4.41 23.05 -21.54
C GLY A 678 -5.80 23.57 -21.87
N GLN A 679 -6.28 23.17 -23.03
CA GLN A 679 -7.68 23.33 -23.38
C GLN A 679 -8.50 22.29 -22.62
N VAL A 680 -9.68 22.65 -22.18
CA VAL A 680 -10.56 21.82 -21.39
C VAL A 680 -11.94 21.85 -22.01
N LEU A 681 -12.52 20.69 -22.35
CA LEU A 681 -13.90 20.55 -22.83
C LEU A 681 -14.20 21.35 -24.10
N ASP A 682 -13.44 21.22 -25.18
CA ASP A 682 -13.66 21.97 -26.43
C ASP A 682 -13.81 23.49 -26.27
N TYR A 683 -13.60 23.99 -25.04
CA TYR A 683 -13.55 25.44 -24.81
C TYR A 683 -12.28 26.01 -25.42
N GLN A 684 -12.45 27.03 -26.23
CA GLN A 684 -11.33 27.78 -26.82
C GLN A 684 -10.44 28.52 -25.81
N GLU A 685 -10.71 28.35 -24.52
CA GLU A 685 -9.95 28.98 -23.45
C GLU A 685 -8.84 28.05 -22.95
N THR A 686 -7.59 28.45 -23.16
CA THR A 686 -6.45 27.83 -22.49
C THR A 686 -6.44 28.22 -21.02
N ARG A 687 -6.66 27.25 -20.14
CA ARG A 687 -6.55 27.47 -18.70
C ARG A 687 -5.15 27.11 -18.23
N SER A 688 -4.60 27.97 -17.38
CA SER A 688 -3.31 27.73 -16.71
C SER A 688 -3.49 28.01 -15.22
N ASN A 689 -3.21 27.00 -14.41
CA ASN A 689 -3.21 27.13 -12.95
C ASN A 689 -1.83 26.71 -12.40
N GLN A 690 -1.29 27.52 -11.52
CA GLN A 690 0.02 27.27 -10.90
C GLN A 690 -0.02 27.68 -9.43
N ASP A 691 0.53 26.81 -8.57
CA ASP A 691 0.66 27.08 -7.14
C ASP A 691 1.81 26.29 -6.53
N TRP A 692 2.22 26.70 -5.34
CA TRP A 692 3.14 25.98 -4.50
C TRP A 692 2.41 24.98 -3.61
N VAL A 693 2.81 23.73 -3.71
CA VAL A 693 2.27 22.62 -2.91
C VAL A 693 3.35 22.11 -1.99
N TYR A 694 3.01 21.86 -0.74
CA TYR A 694 3.92 21.28 0.22
C TYR A 694 3.24 20.20 1.06
N SER A 695 4.01 19.19 1.41
CA SER A 695 3.60 18.13 2.31
C SER A 695 4.66 17.89 3.38
N ILE A 696 4.22 17.54 4.57
CA ILE A 696 5.07 17.23 5.71
C ILE A 696 4.59 15.92 6.30
N ASN A 697 5.53 15.02 6.55
CA ASN A 697 5.31 13.76 7.25
C ASN A 697 6.36 13.67 8.37
N ALA A 698 5.94 13.67 9.61
CA ALA A 698 6.83 13.67 10.75
C ALA A 698 6.34 12.74 11.85
N GLY A 699 7.24 11.93 12.38
CA GLY A 699 6.95 10.97 13.43
C GLY A 699 8.00 10.94 14.52
N VAL A 700 7.56 10.77 15.73
CA VAL A 700 8.38 10.54 16.91
C VAL A 700 7.90 9.27 17.60
N GLN A 701 8.82 8.36 17.92
CA GLN A 701 8.55 7.17 18.71
C GLN A 701 9.52 7.11 19.89
N ALA A 702 8.98 6.93 21.10
CA ALA A 702 9.74 6.81 22.32
C ALA A 702 9.52 5.44 22.97
N ASP A 703 10.59 4.71 23.22
CA ASP A 703 10.62 3.47 24.01
C ASP A 703 11.04 3.85 25.45
N PHE A 704 10.09 4.39 26.24
CA PHE A 704 10.38 5.04 27.53
C PHE A 704 10.54 4.05 28.69
N ALA A 705 10.21 2.77 28.49
CA ALA A 705 10.48 1.68 29.41
C ALA A 705 10.67 0.35 28.62
N PRO A 706 11.24 -0.69 29.19
CA PRO A 706 11.54 -1.95 28.49
C PRO A 706 10.36 -2.61 27.78
N THR A 707 9.13 -2.34 28.24
CA THR A 707 7.90 -2.92 27.67
C THR A 707 6.93 -1.89 27.15
N TRP A 708 7.24 -0.59 27.25
CA TRP A 708 6.36 0.49 26.86
C TRP A 708 6.97 1.30 25.70
N SER A 709 6.16 1.57 24.71
CA SER A 709 6.51 2.53 23.65
C SER A 709 5.31 3.40 23.31
N THR A 710 5.59 4.63 22.93
CA THR A 710 4.59 5.58 22.44
C THR A 710 5.07 6.22 21.14
N GLY A 711 4.15 6.68 20.32
CA GLY A 711 4.47 7.39 19.07
C GLY A 711 3.43 8.44 18.73
N LEU A 712 3.90 9.49 18.09
CA LEU A 712 3.09 10.52 17.46
C LEU A 712 3.52 10.64 16.00
N GLN A 713 2.56 10.61 15.09
CA GLN A 713 2.76 10.80 13.65
C GLN A 713 1.85 11.91 13.16
N VAL A 714 2.39 12.81 12.35
CA VAL A 714 1.65 13.93 11.75
C VAL A 714 1.90 13.94 10.25
N ASN A 715 0.83 13.93 9.47
CA ASN A 715 0.86 14.11 8.03
C ASN A 715 0.10 15.38 7.68
N TYR A 716 0.73 16.25 6.90
CA TYR A 716 0.14 17.48 6.41
C TYR A 716 0.29 17.56 4.90
N LEU A 717 -0.77 17.97 4.22
CA LEU A 717 -0.79 18.26 2.79
C LEU A 717 -1.45 19.62 2.58
N SER A 718 -0.76 20.55 1.88
CA SER A 718 -1.30 21.88 1.57
C SER A 718 -2.40 21.83 0.52
N GLU A 719 -3.02 22.98 0.24
CA GLU A 719 -3.90 23.15 -0.91
C GLU A 719 -3.18 22.76 -2.21
N ARG A 720 -3.94 22.23 -3.16
CA ARG A 720 -3.43 21.77 -4.46
C ARG A 720 -4.26 22.37 -5.59
N PRO A 721 -3.63 22.98 -6.61
CA PRO A 721 -4.34 23.44 -7.78
C PRO A 721 -4.80 22.25 -8.65
N THR A 722 -6.00 22.36 -9.21
CA THR A 722 -6.51 21.56 -10.30
C THR A 722 -6.68 22.44 -11.55
N VAL A 723 -7.01 21.84 -12.70
CA VAL A 723 -7.19 22.66 -13.92
C VAL A 723 -8.37 23.65 -13.81
N GLN A 724 -9.39 23.34 -13.00
CA GLN A 724 -10.58 24.16 -12.80
C GLN A 724 -10.75 24.74 -11.39
N GLY A 725 -9.77 24.59 -10.50
CA GLY A 725 -9.93 25.08 -9.13
C GLY A 725 -8.85 24.57 -8.19
N LYS A 726 -9.25 24.12 -7.02
CA LYS A 726 -8.33 23.64 -5.98
C LYS A 726 -8.96 22.67 -4.99
N ASP A 727 -8.12 21.81 -4.42
CA ASP A 727 -8.39 20.99 -3.25
C ASP A 727 -7.80 21.64 -2.01
N SER A 728 -8.51 21.60 -0.89
CA SER A 728 -8.04 22.15 0.37
C SER A 728 -6.89 21.35 0.99
N ARG A 729 -6.28 21.96 1.99
CA ARG A 729 -5.30 21.30 2.88
C ARG A 729 -5.93 20.18 3.68
N PHE A 730 -5.07 19.23 4.11
CA PHE A 730 -5.46 18.10 4.96
C PHE A 730 -4.38 17.77 5.99
N LEU A 731 -4.77 17.54 7.24
CA LEU A 731 -3.86 17.23 8.35
C LEU A 731 -4.36 16.00 9.11
N THR A 732 -3.50 15.00 9.31
CA THR A 732 -3.84 13.77 10.02
C THR A 732 -2.83 13.44 11.12
N PRO A 733 -3.09 13.88 12.36
CA PRO A 733 -2.30 13.47 13.51
C PRO A 733 -2.78 12.10 14.02
N HIS A 734 -1.82 11.25 14.41
CA HIS A 734 -2.07 9.93 14.99
C HIS A 734 -1.16 9.73 16.20
N PHE A 735 -1.71 9.15 17.25
CA PHE A 735 -1.00 8.77 18.45
C PHE A 735 -1.10 7.26 18.67
N ASN A 736 -0.07 6.65 19.20
CA ASN A 736 -0.11 5.27 19.64
C ASN A 736 0.60 5.07 21.00
N LEU A 737 0.09 4.12 21.76
CA LEU A 737 0.68 3.65 23.01
C LEU A 737 0.70 2.13 23.00
N SER A 738 1.85 1.52 23.23
CA SER A 738 2.02 0.07 23.17
C SER A 738 2.64 -0.46 24.45
N LYS A 739 2.19 -1.65 24.88
CA LYS A 739 2.77 -2.38 25.99
C LYS A 739 3.01 -3.84 25.65
N GLY A 740 4.23 -4.30 25.86
CA GLY A 740 4.61 -5.70 25.76
C GLY A 740 4.36 -6.45 27.07
N PHE A 741 3.80 -7.66 26.97
CA PHE A 741 3.57 -8.60 28.05
C PHE A 741 4.30 -9.91 27.76
N LEU A 742 4.54 -10.73 28.79
CA LEU A 742 5.17 -12.04 28.65
C LEU A 742 6.44 -11.99 27.80
N LYS A 743 7.37 -11.09 28.18
CA LYS A 743 8.62 -10.87 27.43
C LYS A 743 8.42 -10.53 25.95
N GLY A 744 7.33 -9.82 25.61
CA GLY A 744 6.99 -9.43 24.25
C GLY A 744 6.36 -10.53 23.40
N ALA A 745 5.87 -11.60 24.02
CA ALA A 745 5.05 -12.60 23.32
C ALA A 745 3.64 -12.07 23.02
N ILE A 746 3.14 -11.14 23.84
CA ILE A 746 1.90 -10.42 23.59
C ILE A 746 2.22 -8.93 23.58
N THR A 747 1.67 -8.19 22.65
CA THR A 747 1.73 -6.73 22.64
C THR A 747 0.31 -6.18 22.52
N ALA A 748 -0.09 -5.34 23.46
CA ALA A 748 -1.31 -4.56 23.37
C ALA A 748 -0.96 -3.14 22.90
N GLN A 749 -1.75 -2.60 21.98
CA GLN A 749 -1.56 -1.27 21.42
C GLN A 749 -2.88 -0.51 21.38
N LEU A 750 -2.87 0.70 21.90
CA LEU A 750 -3.93 1.70 21.72
C LEU A 750 -3.51 2.62 20.56
N LEU A 751 -4.41 2.83 19.62
CA LEU A 751 -4.27 3.79 18.52
C LEU A 751 -5.35 4.87 18.67
N TRP A 752 -4.93 6.12 18.59
CA TRP A 752 -5.81 7.28 18.46
C TRP A 752 -5.49 7.97 17.14
N GLN A 753 -6.40 7.87 16.20
CA GLN A 753 -6.24 8.35 14.82
C GLN A 753 -7.09 9.61 14.58
N PHE A 754 -6.66 10.43 13.60
CA PHE A 754 -7.36 11.64 13.20
C PHE A 754 -7.65 12.59 14.36
N ILE A 755 -6.63 12.84 15.20
CA ILE A 755 -6.75 13.65 16.41
C ILE A 755 -7.18 15.08 16.03
N GLU A 756 -8.25 15.57 16.63
CA GLU A 756 -8.66 16.96 16.47
C GLU A 756 -7.77 17.88 17.30
N LEU A 757 -6.86 18.62 16.65
CA LEU A 757 -5.96 19.55 17.34
C LEU A 757 -6.64 20.90 17.63
N ASN A 758 -7.43 21.42 16.67
CA ASN A 758 -8.17 22.69 16.82
C ASN A 758 -9.13 22.85 15.63
N LYS A 759 -10.32 23.40 15.87
CA LYS A 759 -11.31 23.74 14.81
C LYS A 759 -10.76 24.67 13.73
N LYS A 760 -9.83 25.59 14.08
CA LYS A 760 -9.19 26.52 13.13
C LYS A 760 -8.29 25.83 12.10
N TRP A 761 -7.79 24.62 12.37
CA TRP A 761 -6.84 23.93 11.48
C TRP A 761 -7.52 23.08 10.42
N GLY A 762 -8.87 22.88 10.50
CA GLY A 762 -9.65 22.14 9.50
C GLY A 762 -9.07 20.74 9.25
N VAL A 763 -8.83 19.98 10.31
CA VAL A 763 -8.02 18.74 10.31
C VAL A 763 -8.71 17.61 9.57
N ASN A 764 -10.03 17.59 9.60
CA ASN A 764 -10.87 16.51 9.13
C ASN A 764 -11.78 16.90 7.95
N GLU A 765 -11.54 18.05 7.34
CA GLU A 765 -12.31 18.53 6.21
C GLU A 765 -11.50 18.53 4.93
N GLN A 766 -12.07 17.99 3.87
CA GLN A 766 -11.57 18.16 2.51
C GLN A 766 -12.55 19.00 1.71
N ARG A 767 -12.12 20.18 1.32
CA ARG A 767 -12.89 21.08 0.48
C ARG A 767 -12.38 21.03 -0.96
N ILE A 768 -13.23 20.63 -1.88
CA ILE A 768 -12.95 20.63 -3.32
C ILE A 768 -13.73 21.79 -3.93
N THR A 769 -13.01 22.73 -4.53
CA THR A 769 -13.59 23.87 -5.23
C THR A 769 -13.30 23.77 -6.70
N THR A 770 -14.35 23.86 -7.54
CA THR A 770 -14.24 23.85 -9.00
C THR A 770 -15.10 24.97 -9.57
N TYR A 771 -14.64 25.68 -10.58
CA TYR A 771 -15.37 26.79 -11.17
C TYR A 771 -15.10 26.95 -12.66
N SER A 772 -16.09 27.50 -13.37
CA SER A 772 -16.03 27.95 -14.75
C SER A 772 -16.82 29.26 -14.87
N ASN A 773 -17.06 29.73 -16.10
CA ASN A 773 -17.87 30.92 -16.33
C ASN A 773 -19.36 30.66 -16.02
N ASP A 774 -19.81 29.41 -16.18
CA ASP A 774 -21.18 28.96 -16.10
C ASP A 774 -21.49 28.11 -14.85
N PHE A 775 -20.52 27.85 -13.99
CA PHE A 775 -20.74 27.17 -12.72
C PHE A 775 -19.70 27.49 -11.66
N TYR A 776 -20.09 27.28 -10.42
CA TYR A 776 -19.26 27.17 -9.25
C TYR A 776 -19.70 26.00 -8.42
N THR A 777 -18.76 25.21 -7.90
CA THR A 777 -19.06 24.14 -6.94
C THR A 777 -18.01 24.09 -5.86
N THR A 778 -18.48 23.89 -4.65
CA THR A 778 -17.64 23.53 -3.52
C THR A 778 -18.28 22.37 -2.80
N THR A 779 -17.50 21.33 -2.52
CA THR A 779 -17.93 20.18 -1.74
C THR A 779 -16.97 20.00 -0.57
N ASN A 780 -17.52 20.06 0.64
CA ASN A 780 -16.81 19.72 1.86
C ASN A 780 -17.17 18.29 2.25
N TYR A 781 -16.16 17.45 2.34
CA TYR A 781 -16.28 16.16 2.98
C TYR A 781 -15.69 16.26 4.37
N ILE A 782 -16.53 16.04 5.37
CA ILE A 782 -16.17 16.04 6.78
C ILE A 782 -15.94 14.59 7.19
N TYR A 783 -14.68 14.26 7.46
CA TYR A 783 -14.27 12.91 7.83
C TYR A 783 -14.28 12.75 9.35
N GLU A 784 -14.48 11.52 9.76
CA GLU A 784 -14.44 11.16 11.16
C GLU A 784 -13.10 11.49 11.80
N LYS A 785 -13.16 12.10 12.98
CA LYS A 785 -12.05 12.43 13.87
C LYS A 785 -12.08 11.58 15.13
N ASN A 786 -10.97 11.54 15.85
CA ASN A 786 -10.84 10.89 17.15
C ASN A 786 -11.21 9.39 17.12
N VAL A 787 -10.69 8.65 16.15
CA VAL A 787 -10.92 7.21 16.03
C VAL A 787 -10.01 6.44 16.98
N PHE A 788 -10.59 5.61 17.85
CA PHE A 788 -9.88 4.77 18.81
C PHE A 788 -9.92 3.31 18.42
N LEU A 789 -8.73 2.69 18.34
CA LEU A 789 -8.55 1.28 18.04
C LEU A 789 -7.65 0.62 19.11
N ILE A 790 -7.90 -0.65 19.38
CA ILE A 790 -7.06 -1.50 20.23
C ILE A 790 -6.60 -2.69 19.40
N ASN A 791 -5.29 -2.93 19.35
CA ASN A 791 -4.68 -4.07 18.71
C ASN A 791 -4.04 -4.98 19.76
N LEU A 792 -4.24 -6.29 19.62
CA LEU A 792 -3.58 -7.34 20.39
C LEU A 792 -2.78 -8.22 19.43
N ASN A 793 -1.48 -8.18 19.55
CA ASN A 793 -0.57 -8.99 18.75
C ASN A 793 0.01 -10.13 19.59
N PHE A 794 -0.12 -11.37 19.08
CA PHE A 794 0.35 -12.59 19.72
C PHE A 794 1.42 -13.23 18.86
N ASN A 795 2.63 -13.30 19.38
CA ASN A 795 3.68 -14.14 18.81
C ASN A 795 3.53 -15.56 19.38
N LEU A 796 2.79 -16.43 18.68
CA LEU A 796 2.40 -17.76 19.17
C LEU A 796 3.61 -18.67 19.42
N HIS A 797 4.69 -18.50 18.67
CA HIS A 797 5.92 -19.25 18.89
C HIS A 797 6.56 -18.90 20.24
N LYS A 798 6.58 -17.64 20.65
CA LYS A 798 7.04 -17.22 21.98
C LYS A 798 6.14 -17.69 23.10
N LEU A 799 4.81 -17.69 22.91
CA LEU A 799 3.84 -18.17 23.89
C LEU A 799 4.03 -19.65 24.21
N ASN A 800 4.22 -20.49 23.19
CA ASN A 800 4.47 -21.92 23.37
C ASN A 800 5.76 -22.22 24.15
N GLN A 801 6.73 -21.32 24.15
CA GLN A 801 7.95 -21.45 24.96
C GLN A 801 7.76 -21.07 26.42
N ILE A 802 6.80 -20.17 26.71
CA ILE A 802 6.54 -19.66 28.05
C ILE A 802 5.49 -20.51 28.75
N ILE A 803 4.44 -20.91 28.03
CA ILE A 803 3.35 -21.74 28.54
C ILE A 803 3.66 -23.19 28.14
N LYS A 804 4.26 -23.96 29.00
CA LYS A 804 4.24 -25.42 28.87
C LYS A 804 2.80 -25.85 29.07
N LEU A 805 2.05 -26.11 28.01
CA LEU A 805 0.84 -26.90 28.13
C LEU A 805 1.24 -28.25 28.75
N PRO A 806 0.60 -28.68 29.84
CA PRO A 806 0.90 -29.99 30.41
C PRO A 806 0.69 -31.00 29.26
N LYS A 807 1.68 -31.84 29.04
CA LYS A 807 1.52 -33.01 28.14
C LYS A 807 0.38 -33.81 28.70
N SER A 808 -0.65 -34.01 27.89
CA SER A 808 -1.74 -34.90 28.24
C SER A 808 -1.12 -36.29 28.51
N GLU A 809 -1.18 -36.76 29.73
CA GLU A 809 -0.75 -38.12 30.13
C GLU A 809 -1.65 -39.21 29.51
N PHE A 810 -2.72 -38.85 28.84
CA PHE A 810 -3.72 -39.73 28.26
C PHE A 810 -3.43 -40.19 26.81
N GLY A 811 -2.38 -39.75 26.16
CA GLY A 811 -2.10 -39.99 24.73
C GLY A 811 -1.05 -41.07 24.41
N GLU A 812 -0.23 -41.51 25.37
CA GLU A 812 0.90 -42.43 25.09
C GLU A 812 0.72 -43.86 25.62
N LYS A 813 -0.43 -44.27 26.14
CA LYS A 813 -0.63 -45.62 26.68
C LYS A 813 -1.66 -46.50 25.95
N GLU A 814 -2.21 -46.07 24.82
CA GLU A 814 -3.23 -46.87 24.12
C GLU A 814 -3.03 -47.05 22.61
N PHE A 815 -1.78 -46.93 22.10
CA PHE A 815 -1.48 -47.43 20.75
C PHE A 815 -0.17 -48.15 20.71
#